data_ccdb1d0cb9911e8ba0256e4e4148d1e0
#
_entry.id   ccdb1d0cb9911e8ba0256e4e4148d1e0
#
_cell.length_a   1.000
_cell.length_b   1.000
_cell.length_c   1.000
_cell.angle_alpha   90.00
_cell.angle_beta   90.00
_cell.angle_gamma   90.00
#
_symmetry.space_group_name_H-M   'P 1'
#
loop_
_entity.id
_entity.type
_entity.pdbx_description
1 polymer ?
#
loop_
_entity_poly.entity_id
_entity_poly.type
_entity_poly.pdbx_seq_one_letter_code
_entity_poly.pdbx_strand_id
1 'polypeptide(L)'
;MKNLLVPLAIIGAGVLTYSASVSSRTLINIDPDWAFAFGHTDPAKDFGRGTEYFNYLTKANSIHNAGPYSPKFNDSLWHRVDLPFDFVVDLPYDSLASHSHGYKTVGYKYPETSVGWYRKTFTLQPEDSTAHYDLMFDGIFRDSQVWVNGFYLGGEPSGYTRQRYDITPYLNYGPDSDNVIAVRSDATFEEGWFYEGGGIYRHAWLEKSPLVRLMPDKTRVQYSSSDNGNGKVTVSGIIENLSHADIKDLKVIVNITSLSGQPVPGGASSISVPAVIKPRGEAKWHIDLKPQDLKLWSPDTPERYDVTVTLQDNGRDIESERIRTGFRTLTFDPDKGLFVNGRHYKIHGVDQHQDHPGAGAGIQDAVNVYRLKELKKYGINTVRTSHNPFTPEAIAAADSLGIMLVEENRLLGINDYHTGQLEKMIDRDFNHPSVILWSVGNEEWGVEWDKRGDRIVKDLRNISHSLDSTRLMTVATSSGPTVVISPDVAGYNYIMQNPVEEHRRNYPDRIAFGSEETTGSGTRGVYFDDKANGHMASLNRTPDKDGTLNRIARGWTFYRDRPWLLGLCYWTGFDYRGEPNPLVFPATGSEFGILDYAGFPKDEAFYLQSQWTDQPVLHILPHWNLEGHEGETIDIWVYSNMDEVELNVNGRNLGRKKVTPGQHVSFPAVYKPGKVTAKGYKNGKPVKTSVTETSGPAEKLDIETAHEQDGIRIINVTLRDRKGRFAPTACNPLTIHLSEGQTLLGSGNGDPAFRIKERPAPGEHPDAFTLPAFNGHAQFIVKGSGPVNITLDK
;
A
#
# COMPACT_ATOMS: atom_id res chain seq x y z
N MET A 1 -5.08 39.82 -21.49
CA MET A 1 -5.68 38.54 -21.85
C MET A 1 -6.42 38.05 -20.61
N LYS A 2 -7.70 37.74 -20.74
CA LYS A 2 -8.60 37.51 -19.60
C LYS A 2 -8.30 36.13 -18.95
N ASN A 3 -7.92 36.20 -17.66
CA ASN A 3 -7.84 34.99 -16.83
C ASN A 3 -9.24 34.37 -16.68
N LEU A 4 -9.43 33.18 -17.18
CA LEU A 4 -10.61 32.39 -16.85
C LEU A 4 -10.40 31.83 -15.42
N LEU A 5 -11.08 32.45 -14.47
CA LEU A 5 -11.35 31.84 -13.18
C LEU A 5 -12.28 30.66 -13.41
N VAL A 6 -11.79 29.45 -13.18
CA VAL A 6 -12.63 28.25 -13.12
C VAL A 6 -13.18 28.17 -11.70
N PRO A 7 -14.49 28.34 -11.50
CA PRO A 7 -15.08 28.10 -10.19
C PRO A 7 -14.98 26.61 -9.86
N LEU A 8 -14.66 26.28 -8.62
CA LEU A 8 -14.65 24.92 -8.08
C LEU A 8 -16.02 24.28 -8.38
N ALA A 9 -16.11 23.51 -9.45
CA ALA A 9 -17.30 22.72 -9.75
C ALA A 9 -17.29 21.50 -8.83
N ILE A 10 -18.23 21.49 -7.89
CA ILE A 10 -18.59 20.30 -7.11
C ILE A 10 -19.12 19.26 -8.08
N ILE A 11 -18.33 18.25 -8.41
CA ILE A 11 -18.82 17.08 -9.13
C ILE A 11 -19.57 16.23 -8.11
N GLY A 12 -20.90 16.32 -8.16
CA GLY A 12 -21.80 15.58 -7.30
C GLY A 12 -21.77 14.09 -7.61
N ALA A 13 -21.20 13.32 -6.71
CA ALA A 13 -21.63 11.92 -6.53
C ALA A 13 -23.07 11.96 -5.94
N GLY A 14 -23.99 11.21 -6.55
CA GLY A 14 -25.42 11.25 -6.22
C GLY A 14 -25.71 11.10 -4.74
N VAL A 15 -26.08 12.19 -4.13
CA VAL A 15 -26.56 12.26 -2.75
C VAL A 15 -28.05 11.97 -2.76
N LEU A 16 -28.45 10.85 -2.16
CA LEU A 16 -29.82 10.68 -1.67
C LEU A 16 -30.05 11.79 -0.63
N THR A 17 -30.90 12.74 -0.99
CA THR A 17 -31.26 13.88 -0.15
C THR A 17 -31.98 13.43 1.10
N TYR A 18 -31.27 13.44 2.23
CA TYR A 18 -31.86 13.68 3.53
C TYR A 18 -31.64 15.15 3.86
N SER A 19 -32.73 15.91 3.88
CA SER A 19 -32.73 17.34 4.18
C SER A 19 -32.52 17.57 5.67
N ALA A 20 -31.35 18.03 6.04
CA ALA A 20 -31.08 18.95 7.13
C ALA A 20 -29.66 19.45 6.97
N SER A 21 -29.49 20.75 6.81
CA SER A 21 -28.16 21.39 6.80
C SER A 21 -27.54 21.32 8.20
N VAL A 22 -26.96 20.17 8.51
CA VAL A 22 -26.06 20.02 9.65
C VAL A 22 -24.72 20.57 9.19
N SER A 23 -24.09 21.39 9.98
CA SER A 23 -22.70 21.81 9.82
C SER A 23 -21.81 20.59 10.10
N SER A 24 -21.79 19.62 9.18
CA SER A 24 -20.97 18.40 9.30
C SER A 24 -19.53 18.73 8.95
N ARG A 25 -18.59 17.98 9.56
CA ARG A 25 -17.20 17.94 9.09
C ARG A 25 -17.20 17.65 7.60
N THR A 26 -16.47 18.46 6.84
CA THR A 26 -16.34 18.31 5.39
C THR A 26 -14.87 18.15 5.06
N LEU A 27 -14.55 17.05 4.39
CA LEU A 27 -13.23 16.77 3.87
C LEU A 27 -13.20 17.19 2.40
N ILE A 28 -12.43 18.21 2.08
CA ILE A 28 -12.31 18.78 0.74
C ILE A 28 -10.99 18.28 0.16
N ASN A 29 -11.09 17.48 -0.90
CA ASN A 29 -9.90 17.03 -1.63
C ASN A 29 -9.29 18.22 -2.39
N ILE A 30 -8.01 18.46 -2.17
CA ILE A 30 -7.25 19.55 -2.82
C ILE A 30 -6.13 19.01 -3.71
N ASP A 31 -6.19 17.75 -4.12
CA ASP A 31 -5.19 17.13 -4.99
C ASP A 31 -5.02 17.79 -6.37
N PRO A 32 -6.08 18.27 -7.07
CA PRO A 32 -5.91 18.79 -8.42
C PRO A 32 -5.13 20.12 -8.47
N ASP A 33 -4.38 20.32 -9.56
CA ASP A 33 -3.82 21.60 -9.99
C ASP A 33 -2.86 22.26 -8.98
N TRP A 34 -1.84 21.54 -8.53
CA TRP A 34 -0.71 22.12 -7.81
C TRP A 34 0.35 22.64 -8.78
N ALA A 35 0.95 23.78 -8.46
CA ALA A 35 2.15 24.25 -9.13
C ALA A 35 3.36 23.51 -8.52
N PHE A 36 4.22 22.93 -9.35
CA PHE A 36 5.42 22.18 -8.98
C PHE A 36 6.66 22.71 -9.68
N ALA A 37 7.76 22.82 -8.94
CA ALA A 37 9.11 23.03 -9.48
C ALA A 37 10.16 22.36 -8.61
N PHE A 38 11.30 22.01 -9.20
CA PHE A 38 12.46 21.59 -8.43
C PHE A 38 13.03 22.76 -7.62
N GLY A 39 13.43 22.46 -6.39
CA GLY A 39 14.23 23.31 -5.53
C GLY A 39 15.69 22.88 -5.56
N HIS A 40 16.41 23.20 -4.49
CA HIS A 40 17.82 22.85 -4.32
C HIS A 40 18.12 22.44 -2.88
N THR A 41 19.04 21.52 -2.69
CA THR A 41 19.47 21.08 -1.35
C THR A 41 20.29 22.15 -0.61
N ASP A 42 20.95 23.08 -1.33
CA ASP A 42 21.59 24.26 -0.75
C ASP A 42 20.53 25.30 -0.41
N PRO A 43 20.27 25.58 0.88
CA PRO A 43 19.25 26.53 1.30
C PRO A 43 19.42 27.93 0.69
N ALA A 44 20.66 28.38 0.46
CA ALA A 44 20.93 29.70 -0.11
C ALA A 44 20.42 29.83 -1.56
N LYS A 45 20.46 28.75 -2.32
CA LYS A 45 19.91 28.70 -3.69
C LYS A 45 18.39 28.52 -3.68
N ASP A 46 17.90 27.70 -2.74
CA ASP A 46 16.49 27.34 -2.67
C ASP A 46 15.61 28.50 -2.17
N PHE A 47 16.06 29.21 -1.13
CA PHE A 47 15.32 30.32 -0.54
C PHE A 47 15.74 31.72 -1.07
N GLY A 48 16.69 31.79 -2.00
CA GLY A 48 17.19 32.97 -2.61
C GLY A 48 18.41 33.55 -1.88
N ARG A 49 18.24 34.36 -0.82
CA ARG A 49 19.35 34.93 -0.06
C ARG A 49 19.61 34.15 1.23
N GLY A 50 20.86 33.94 1.60
CA GLY A 50 21.27 33.14 2.75
C GLY A 50 20.64 33.58 4.09
N THR A 51 20.32 34.86 4.26
CA THR A 51 19.64 35.39 5.45
C THR A 51 18.13 35.08 5.47
N GLU A 52 17.52 34.84 4.33
CA GLU A 52 16.06 34.59 4.21
C GLU A 52 15.68 33.20 4.62
N TYR A 53 16.59 32.23 4.49
CA TYR A 53 16.38 30.87 4.93
C TYR A 53 15.94 30.76 6.40
N PHE A 54 16.53 31.53 7.29
CA PHE A 54 16.22 31.50 8.72
C PHE A 54 15.00 32.32 9.11
N ASN A 55 14.45 33.11 8.21
CA ASN A 55 13.34 34.02 8.53
C ASN A 55 12.10 33.26 8.95
N TYR A 56 11.83 32.08 8.38
CA TYR A 56 10.66 31.27 8.76
C TYR A 56 10.79 30.68 10.17
N LEU A 57 12.02 30.58 10.72
CA LEU A 57 12.25 30.13 12.11
C LEU A 57 12.22 31.28 13.12
N THR A 58 12.49 32.53 12.68
CA THR A 58 12.67 33.69 13.57
C THR A 58 11.59 34.74 13.42
N LYS A 59 10.74 34.64 12.41
CA LYS A 59 9.65 35.58 12.11
C LYS A 59 8.33 34.83 12.02
N ALA A 60 7.27 35.42 12.54
CA ALA A 60 5.93 34.87 12.45
C ALA A 60 5.43 34.73 11.00
N ASN A 61 5.86 35.64 10.12
CA ASN A 61 5.42 35.66 8.72
C ASN A 61 6.57 36.07 7.80
N SER A 62 6.67 35.40 6.67
CA SER A 62 7.68 35.58 5.62
C SER A 62 7.16 36.31 4.39
N ILE A 63 6.06 37.06 4.50
CA ILE A 63 5.36 37.74 3.38
C ILE A 63 6.23 38.68 2.58
N HIS A 64 7.26 39.23 3.19
CA HIS A 64 8.17 40.18 2.53
C HIS A 64 9.34 39.52 1.81
N ASN A 65 9.49 38.20 1.96
CA ASN A 65 10.55 37.44 1.34
C ASN A 65 10.17 37.05 -0.09
N ALA A 66 11.16 36.77 -0.92
CA ALA A 66 10.96 36.43 -2.32
C ALA A 66 10.90 34.91 -2.59
N GLY A 67 11.06 34.09 -1.56
CA GLY A 67 11.09 32.62 -1.70
C GLY A 67 9.73 31.98 -2.03
N PRO A 68 9.73 30.72 -2.42
CA PRO A 68 8.51 29.99 -2.84
C PRO A 68 7.40 29.92 -1.78
N TYR A 69 7.72 30.07 -0.51
CA TYR A 69 6.76 30.11 0.60
C TYR A 69 5.99 31.45 0.71
N SER A 70 6.45 32.50 0.00
CA SER A 70 5.78 33.79 0.02
C SER A 70 4.49 33.77 -0.81
N PRO A 71 3.38 34.34 -0.32
CA PRO A 71 2.15 34.47 -1.10
C PRO A 71 2.34 35.27 -2.41
N LYS A 72 3.31 36.20 -2.44
CA LYS A 72 3.61 37.06 -3.60
C LYS A 72 4.57 36.45 -4.62
N PHE A 73 5.04 35.22 -4.37
CA PHE A 73 5.92 34.51 -5.29
C PHE A 73 5.20 34.21 -6.60
N ASN A 74 5.87 34.43 -7.73
CA ASN A 74 5.31 34.16 -9.05
C ASN A 74 5.67 32.74 -9.48
N ASP A 75 4.68 31.83 -9.43
CA ASP A 75 4.78 30.45 -9.84
C ASP A 75 4.17 30.16 -11.24
N SER A 76 3.95 31.19 -12.04
CA SER A 76 3.30 31.07 -13.37
C SER A 76 4.06 30.20 -14.37
N LEU A 77 5.35 29.97 -14.14
CA LEU A 77 6.23 29.14 -14.97
C LEU A 77 6.38 27.69 -14.43
N TRP A 78 5.76 27.40 -13.28
CA TRP A 78 5.83 26.06 -12.69
C TRP A 78 4.90 25.08 -13.40
N HIS A 79 5.28 23.82 -13.44
CA HIS A 79 4.42 22.77 -13.98
C HIS A 79 3.16 22.58 -13.15
N ARG A 80 2.06 22.19 -13.78
CA ARG A 80 0.84 21.82 -13.07
C ARG A 80 0.81 20.30 -12.90
N VAL A 81 0.51 19.85 -11.69
CA VAL A 81 0.45 18.45 -11.30
C VAL A 81 -0.77 18.20 -10.44
N ASP A 82 -1.33 16.99 -10.56
CA ASP A 82 -2.35 16.47 -9.64
C ASP A 82 -1.66 15.55 -8.62
N LEU A 83 -2.09 15.58 -7.36
CA LEU A 83 -1.67 14.63 -6.35
C LEU A 83 -2.49 13.32 -6.44
N PRO A 84 -1.97 12.20 -5.96
CA PRO A 84 -0.60 11.95 -5.48
C PRO A 84 0.45 12.13 -6.58
N PHE A 85 1.58 12.79 -6.26
CA PHE A 85 2.63 13.07 -7.23
C PHE A 85 4.03 12.79 -6.65
N ASP A 86 4.67 11.78 -7.22
CA ASP A 86 6.07 11.45 -6.95
C ASP A 86 6.93 12.03 -8.09
N PHE A 87 7.82 12.97 -7.75
CA PHE A 87 8.68 13.60 -8.75
C PHE A 87 9.91 12.76 -9.11
N VAL A 88 10.26 11.79 -8.26
CA VAL A 88 11.47 10.96 -8.47
C VAL A 88 11.28 9.98 -9.61
N VAL A 89 10.04 9.53 -9.86
CA VAL A 89 9.74 8.58 -10.94
C VAL A 89 10.15 9.09 -12.32
N ASP A 90 10.11 10.41 -12.54
CA ASP A 90 10.43 11.04 -13.83
C ASP A 90 11.93 11.33 -13.99
N LEU A 91 12.73 11.21 -12.93
CA LEU A 91 14.16 11.47 -12.98
C LEU A 91 14.90 10.44 -13.83
N PRO A 92 16.01 10.84 -14.47
CA PRO A 92 16.85 9.91 -15.22
C PRO A 92 17.53 8.88 -14.29
N TYR A 93 18.04 7.82 -14.89
CA TYR A 93 18.81 6.80 -14.20
C TYR A 93 20.32 7.09 -14.33
N ASP A 94 21.06 6.85 -13.25
CA ASP A 94 22.52 6.93 -13.21
C ASP A 94 23.08 5.76 -12.40
N SER A 95 24.00 4.98 -12.98
CA SER A 95 24.64 3.84 -12.30
C SER A 95 25.43 4.23 -11.04
N LEU A 96 25.71 5.51 -10.83
CA LEU A 96 26.37 6.06 -9.66
C LEU A 96 25.39 6.55 -8.58
N ALA A 97 24.10 6.55 -8.86
CA ALA A 97 23.06 6.89 -7.90
C ALA A 97 22.81 5.72 -6.93
N SER A 98 22.03 5.97 -5.88
CA SER A 98 21.69 4.95 -4.89
C SER A 98 20.88 3.81 -5.50
N HIS A 99 21.32 2.57 -5.23
CA HIS A 99 20.56 1.39 -5.62
C HIS A 99 19.22 1.29 -4.85
N SER A 100 19.13 1.84 -3.64
CA SER A 100 17.90 1.87 -2.85
C SER A 100 16.78 2.62 -3.57
N HIS A 101 17.09 3.73 -4.23
CA HIS A 101 16.15 4.46 -5.10
C HIS A 101 16.09 3.93 -6.54
N GLY A 102 16.57 2.72 -6.81
CA GLY A 102 16.56 2.15 -8.16
C GLY A 102 17.40 2.94 -9.15
N TYR A 103 18.51 3.50 -8.68
CA TYR A 103 19.44 4.30 -9.49
C TYR A 103 18.85 5.59 -10.10
N LYS A 104 17.78 6.14 -9.49
CA LYS A 104 17.27 7.48 -9.85
C LYS A 104 18.21 8.57 -9.37
N THR A 105 18.30 9.67 -10.16
CA THR A 105 19.17 10.81 -9.84
C THR A 105 18.59 11.68 -8.72
N VAL A 106 18.54 11.11 -7.52
CA VAL A 106 18.10 11.73 -6.25
C VAL A 106 19.16 11.47 -5.17
N GLY A 107 19.21 12.31 -4.15
CA GLY A 107 20.19 12.23 -3.06
C GLY A 107 21.32 13.26 -3.17
N TYR A 108 22.30 13.18 -2.29
CA TYR A 108 23.39 14.18 -2.15
C TYR A 108 24.15 14.54 -3.42
N LYS A 109 24.28 13.58 -4.34
CA LYS A 109 24.99 13.80 -5.61
C LYS A 109 24.17 14.60 -6.61
N TYR A 110 22.87 14.76 -6.36
CA TYR A 110 21.91 15.33 -7.30
C TYR A 110 21.10 16.47 -6.64
N PRO A 111 21.77 17.54 -6.19
CA PRO A 111 21.14 18.60 -5.41
C PRO A 111 20.03 19.37 -6.15
N GLU A 112 20.05 19.36 -7.49
CA GLU A 112 19.10 20.08 -8.34
C GLU A 112 17.78 19.29 -8.56
N THR A 113 17.73 18.00 -8.16
CA THR A 113 16.58 17.11 -8.43
C THR A 113 16.06 16.41 -7.16
N SER A 114 16.66 16.72 -6.00
CA SER A 114 16.31 16.06 -4.74
C SER A 114 15.26 16.81 -3.92
N VAL A 115 14.95 18.05 -4.29
CA VAL A 115 13.99 18.90 -3.60
C VAL A 115 12.86 19.29 -4.53
N GLY A 116 11.63 19.14 -4.06
CA GLY A 116 10.43 19.60 -4.75
C GLY A 116 9.70 20.70 -3.98
N TRP A 117 9.29 21.75 -4.68
CA TRP A 117 8.39 22.77 -4.18
C TRP A 117 7.02 22.62 -4.80
N TYR A 118 5.99 22.71 -3.96
CA TYR A 118 4.58 22.65 -4.35
C TYR A 118 3.88 23.90 -3.87
N ARG A 119 2.99 24.46 -4.70
CA ARG A 119 2.17 25.61 -4.33
C ARG A 119 0.73 25.40 -4.77
N LYS A 120 -0.21 25.82 -3.92
CA LYS A 120 -1.65 25.75 -4.19
C LYS A 120 -2.30 27.05 -3.76
N THR A 121 -3.09 27.65 -4.64
CA THR A 121 -3.93 28.81 -4.31
C THR A 121 -5.40 28.40 -4.21
N PHE A 122 -6.11 28.88 -3.21
CA PHE A 122 -7.54 28.67 -3.01
C PHE A 122 -8.20 29.89 -2.35
N THR A 123 -9.52 30.00 -2.50
CA THR A 123 -10.33 31.08 -1.91
C THR A 123 -11.37 30.52 -0.97
N LEU A 124 -11.68 31.26 0.09
CA LEU A 124 -12.75 30.98 1.04
C LEU A 124 -13.77 32.12 1.03
N GLN A 125 -15.04 31.78 1.26
CA GLN A 125 -16.10 32.78 1.34
C GLN A 125 -16.10 33.46 2.73
N PRO A 126 -16.68 34.67 2.89
CA PRO A 126 -16.76 35.32 4.18
C PRO A 126 -17.44 34.49 5.28
N GLU A 127 -18.44 33.67 4.91
CA GLU A 127 -19.18 32.78 5.79
C GLU A 127 -18.30 31.68 6.39
N ASP A 128 -17.24 31.31 5.70
CA ASP A 128 -16.29 30.27 6.10
C ASP A 128 -15.48 30.68 7.35
N SER A 129 -15.43 31.96 7.67
CA SER A 129 -14.70 32.49 8.84
C SER A 129 -15.22 32.04 10.20
N THR A 130 -16.39 31.38 10.23
CA THR A 130 -16.99 30.83 11.46
C THR A 130 -16.62 29.36 11.70
N ALA A 131 -15.92 28.74 10.78
CA ALA A 131 -15.49 27.33 10.86
C ALA A 131 -14.02 27.21 11.26
N HIS A 132 -13.64 26.01 11.71
CA HIS A 132 -12.25 25.61 11.90
C HIS A 132 -11.74 24.91 10.65
N TYR A 133 -10.48 25.12 10.31
CA TYR A 133 -9.81 24.52 9.14
C TYR A 133 -8.50 23.85 9.53
N ASP A 134 -8.40 22.56 9.23
CA ASP A 134 -7.14 21.84 9.24
C ASP A 134 -6.66 21.59 7.80
N LEU A 135 -5.37 21.79 7.56
CA LEU A 135 -4.67 21.31 6.37
C LEU A 135 -4.07 19.95 6.68
N MET A 136 -4.41 18.94 5.87
CA MET A 136 -3.89 17.58 6.04
C MET A 136 -3.16 17.09 4.82
N PHE A 137 -2.08 16.32 5.07
CA PHE A 137 -1.39 15.51 4.07
C PHE A 137 -1.30 14.08 4.60
N ASP A 138 -1.71 13.10 3.82
CA ASP A 138 -1.59 11.70 4.20
C ASP A 138 -0.16 11.16 4.09
N GLY A 139 0.74 11.91 3.43
CA GLY A 139 2.17 11.67 3.39
C GLY A 139 2.91 12.62 2.44
N ILE A 140 4.05 13.13 2.90
CA ILE A 140 5.00 13.92 2.11
C ILE A 140 6.38 13.32 2.33
N PHE A 141 6.99 12.72 1.33
CA PHE A 141 8.32 12.16 1.43
C PHE A 141 9.35 13.17 0.93
N ARG A 142 10.26 13.62 1.76
CA ARG A 142 10.39 13.64 3.23
C ARG A 142 10.92 15.00 3.66
N ASP A 143 11.37 15.13 4.92
CA ASP A 143 11.89 16.40 5.47
C ASP A 143 11.02 17.58 5.04
N SER A 144 9.71 17.39 5.19
CA SER A 144 8.71 18.33 4.69
C SER A 144 8.69 19.64 5.49
N GLN A 145 8.43 20.73 4.82
CA GLN A 145 8.17 22.03 5.42
C GLN A 145 6.90 22.61 4.78
N VAL A 146 5.99 23.12 5.61
CA VAL A 146 4.66 23.57 5.18
C VAL A 146 4.41 25.01 5.63
N TRP A 147 3.86 25.82 4.73
CA TRP A 147 3.43 27.20 4.98
C TRP A 147 2.02 27.44 4.47
N VAL A 148 1.31 28.34 5.13
CA VAL A 148 0.07 28.95 4.64
C VAL A 148 0.19 30.46 4.74
N ASN A 149 -0.04 31.18 3.65
CA ASN A 149 0.03 32.63 3.56
C ASN A 149 1.36 33.22 4.09
N GLY A 150 2.46 32.48 3.91
CA GLY A 150 3.79 32.85 4.39
C GLY A 150 4.06 32.54 5.86
N PHE A 151 3.10 31.99 6.59
CA PHE A 151 3.28 31.51 7.95
C PHE A 151 3.79 30.05 7.93
N TYR A 152 4.91 29.80 8.61
CA TYR A 152 5.45 28.45 8.75
C TYR A 152 4.63 27.66 9.77
N LEU A 153 4.12 26.51 9.34
CA LEU A 153 3.26 25.66 10.17
C LEU A 153 4.03 24.52 10.87
N GLY A 154 5.15 24.11 10.29
CA GLY A 154 5.94 22.98 10.77
C GLY A 154 6.41 22.09 9.63
N GLY A 155 6.90 20.90 10.00
CA GLY A 155 7.35 19.88 9.07
C GLY A 155 7.58 18.54 9.75
N GLU A 156 7.76 17.50 8.97
CA GLU A 156 8.02 16.14 9.44
C GLU A 156 9.29 15.60 8.80
N PRO A 157 10.24 15.07 9.57
CA PRO A 157 11.42 14.39 9.02
C PRO A 157 11.09 13.14 8.23
N SER A 158 10.23 12.25 8.76
CA SER A 158 9.77 11.04 8.07
C SER A 158 8.53 11.29 7.22
N GLY A 159 8.38 10.55 6.11
CA GLY A 159 7.34 10.82 5.13
C GLY A 159 6.05 9.99 5.23
N TYR A 160 5.94 9.08 6.21
CA TYR A 160 4.97 8.00 6.13
C TYR A 160 3.70 8.15 6.95
N THR A 161 3.61 9.15 7.82
CA THR A 161 2.43 9.39 8.66
C THR A 161 1.71 10.66 8.25
N ARG A 162 0.42 10.71 8.60
CA ARG A 162 -0.43 11.88 8.36
C ARG A 162 0.11 13.11 9.09
N GLN A 163 0.17 14.23 8.36
CA GLN A 163 0.47 15.55 8.90
C GLN A 163 -0.82 16.36 8.95
N ARG A 164 -1.08 17.02 10.06
CA ARG A 164 -2.27 17.87 10.28
C ARG A 164 -1.86 19.20 10.89
N TYR A 165 -2.32 20.29 10.33
CA TYR A 165 -2.00 21.65 10.75
C TYR A 165 -3.27 22.47 10.90
N ASP A 166 -3.50 23.07 12.07
CA ASP A 166 -4.53 24.12 12.26
C ASP A 166 -4.11 25.35 11.47
N ILE A 167 -4.85 25.65 10.42
CA ILE A 167 -4.60 26.80 9.55
C ILE A 167 -5.58 27.96 9.79
N THR A 168 -6.59 27.77 10.62
CA THR A 168 -7.66 28.74 10.89
C THR A 168 -7.15 30.16 11.14
N PRO A 169 -6.09 30.37 12.00
CA PRO A 169 -5.62 31.73 12.31
C PRO A 169 -4.93 32.44 11.15
N TYR A 170 -4.58 31.71 10.10
CA TYR A 170 -3.76 32.22 8.99
C TYR A 170 -4.55 32.49 7.70
N LEU A 171 -5.86 32.18 7.70
CA LEU A 171 -6.69 32.23 6.50
C LEU A 171 -7.22 33.66 6.20
N ASN A 172 -7.32 33.94 4.91
CA ASN A 172 -8.00 35.11 4.35
C ASN A 172 -9.38 34.67 3.85
N TYR A 173 -10.36 35.58 3.97
CA TYR A 173 -11.74 35.32 3.57
C TYR A 173 -12.25 36.43 2.65
N GLY A 174 -13.02 36.05 1.63
CA GLY A 174 -13.66 36.96 0.68
C GLY A 174 -13.17 36.77 -0.76
N PRO A 175 -13.86 37.37 -1.75
CA PRO A 175 -13.68 37.04 -3.16
C PRO A 175 -12.32 37.43 -3.76
N ASP A 176 -11.62 38.42 -3.14
CA ASP A 176 -10.32 38.90 -3.60
C ASP A 176 -9.20 38.52 -2.62
N SER A 177 -9.44 37.53 -1.79
CA SER A 177 -8.54 37.12 -0.69
C SER A 177 -8.02 35.71 -0.91
N ASP A 178 -6.98 35.59 -1.73
CA ASP A 178 -6.35 34.28 -1.97
C ASP A 178 -5.64 33.77 -0.72
N ASN A 179 -5.70 32.46 -0.56
CA ASN A 179 -4.87 31.69 0.38
C ASN A 179 -3.87 30.88 -0.43
N VAL A 180 -2.64 30.83 0.02
CA VAL A 180 -1.55 30.11 -0.64
C VAL A 180 -0.95 29.10 0.32
N ILE A 181 -1.02 27.85 -0.03
CA ILE A 181 -0.25 26.76 0.59
C ILE A 181 1.07 26.63 -0.15
N ALA A 182 2.17 26.50 0.58
CA ALA A 182 3.47 26.15 0.02
C ALA A 182 4.04 24.97 0.79
N VAL A 183 4.61 24.01 0.07
CA VAL A 183 5.24 22.82 0.63
C VAL A 183 6.61 22.62 -0.01
N ARG A 184 7.62 22.41 0.81
CA ARG A 184 8.95 21.93 0.41
C ARG A 184 9.10 20.50 0.85
N SER A 185 9.49 19.61 -0.04
CA SER A 185 9.81 18.22 0.22
C SER A 185 11.26 17.97 -0.19
N ASP A 186 12.07 17.40 0.69
CA ASP A 186 13.50 17.18 0.49
C ASP A 186 13.84 15.69 0.56
N ALA A 187 13.91 15.02 -0.59
CA ALA A 187 14.23 13.60 -0.73
C ALA A 187 15.73 13.31 -0.82
N THR A 188 16.58 14.18 -0.23
CA THR A 188 18.04 13.99 -0.23
C THR A 188 18.48 12.76 0.58
N PHE A 189 17.75 12.45 1.64
CA PHE A 189 18.04 11.32 2.54
C PHE A 189 17.09 10.16 2.30
N GLU A 190 17.60 8.94 2.47
CA GLU A 190 16.85 7.69 2.45
C GLU A 190 16.48 7.29 3.89
N GLU A 191 15.33 6.64 4.07
CA GLU A 191 14.92 5.99 5.33
C GLU A 191 15.03 4.46 5.25
N GLY A 192 15.05 3.91 4.05
CA GLY A 192 15.13 2.49 3.77
C GLY A 192 16.02 2.17 2.59
N TRP A 193 16.13 0.90 2.27
CA TRP A 193 16.89 0.40 1.12
C TRP A 193 15.99 -0.06 -0.03
N PHE A 194 14.83 0.57 -0.16
CA PHE A 194 13.84 0.39 -1.22
C PHE A 194 13.46 1.75 -1.81
N TYR A 195 12.76 1.76 -2.93
CA TYR A 195 12.30 3.00 -3.57
C TYR A 195 11.25 3.70 -2.71
N GLU A 196 11.54 4.90 -2.27
CA GLU A 196 10.68 5.70 -1.42
C GLU A 196 10.01 6.87 -2.16
N GLY A 197 10.54 7.23 -3.35
CA GLY A 197 10.06 8.36 -4.13
C GLY A 197 10.41 9.71 -3.55
N GLY A 198 9.56 10.72 -3.80
CA GLY A 198 9.71 12.08 -3.29
C GLY A 198 8.51 12.96 -3.59
N GLY A 199 8.16 13.86 -2.67
CA GLY A 199 7.08 14.81 -2.86
C GLY A 199 5.82 14.55 -2.07
N ILE A 200 4.72 15.21 -2.46
CA ILE A 200 3.39 14.95 -1.89
C ILE A 200 2.82 13.71 -2.60
N TYR A 201 3.24 12.54 -2.12
CA TYR A 201 2.98 11.26 -2.76
C TYR A 201 1.68 10.57 -2.29
N ARG A 202 0.93 11.21 -1.40
CA ARG A 202 -0.41 10.82 -0.94
C ARG A 202 -1.36 12.01 -1.04
N HIS A 203 -2.62 11.80 -0.67
CA HIS A 203 -3.64 12.84 -0.77
C HIS A 203 -3.39 14.05 0.13
N ALA A 204 -3.91 15.21 -0.32
CA ALA A 204 -3.98 16.44 0.44
C ALA A 204 -5.43 16.90 0.61
N TRP A 205 -5.76 17.39 1.80
CA TRP A 205 -7.12 17.71 2.20
C TRP A 205 -7.18 19.05 2.94
N LEU A 206 -8.29 19.78 2.74
CA LEU A 206 -8.78 20.79 3.67
C LEU A 206 -9.94 20.19 4.46
N GLU A 207 -9.79 20.05 5.76
CA GLU A 207 -10.88 19.65 6.65
C GLU A 207 -11.53 20.89 7.23
N LYS A 208 -12.81 21.13 6.88
CA LYS A 208 -13.65 22.14 7.49
C LYS A 208 -14.51 21.50 8.57
N SER A 209 -14.49 22.05 9.78
CA SER A 209 -15.26 21.53 10.92
C SER A 209 -15.84 22.64 11.78
N PRO A 210 -16.87 22.36 12.62
CA PRO A 210 -17.32 23.30 13.65
C PRO A 210 -16.24 23.52 14.71
N LEU A 211 -16.36 24.63 15.46
CA LEU A 211 -15.44 24.95 16.57
C LEU A 211 -15.61 24.03 17.80
N VAL A 212 -16.73 23.34 17.90
CA VAL A 212 -16.96 22.28 18.89
C VAL A 212 -17.17 21.01 18.11
N ARG A 213 -16.25 20.06 18.23
CA ARG A 213 -16.19 18.91 17.35
C ARG A 213 -15.75 17.63 18.04
N LEU A 214 -16.02 16.51 17.40
CA LEU A 214 -15.35 15.26 17.69
C LEU A 214 -13.87 15.39 17.30
N MET A 215 -12.96 15.08 18.23
CA MET A 215 -11.52 15.17 17.93
C MET A 215 -11.16 14.19 16.82
N PRO A 216 -10.52 14.65 15.73
CA PRO A 216 -10.14 13.81 14.59
C PRO A 216 -9.32 12.59 15.00
N ASP A 217 -9.56 11.46 14.35
CA ASP A 217 -8.88 10.16 14.55
C ASP A 217 -8.96 9.60 15.99
N LYS A 218 -9.80 10.19 16.89
CA LYS A 218 -9.95 9.74 18.30
C LYS A 218 -11.29 9.03 18.58
N THR A 219 -12.16 8.87 17.57
CA THR A 219 -13.36 8.04 17.72
C THR A 219 -13.02 6.57 17.49
N ARG A 220 -13.28 5.73 18.48
CA ARG A 220 -12.91 4.31 18.50
C ARG A 220 -14.15 3.44 18.63
N VAL A 221 -14.23 2.41 17.80
CA VAL A 221 -15.29 1.41 17.78
C VAL A 221 -14.70 0.06 18.15
N GLN A 222 -15.07 -0.47 19.31
CA GLN A 222 -14.54 -1.74 19.82
C GLN A 222 -15.67 -2.77 19.93
N TYR A 223 -15.40 -4.00 19.48
CA TYR A 223 -16.29 -5.14 19.61
C TYR A 223 -15.72 -6.15 20.61
N SER A 224 -16.57 -6.66 21.49
CA SER A 224 -16.28 -7.80 22.35
C SER A 224 -17.42 -8.81 22.30
N SER A 225 -17.09 -10.09 22.23
CA SER A 225 -18.09 -11.17 22.38
C SER A 225 -18.31 -11.43 23.87
N SER A 226 -19.55 -11.74 24.25
CA SER A 226 -19.86 -12.30 25.58
C SER A 226 -20.00 -13.82 25.49
N ASP A 227 -19.83 -14.50 26.61
CA ASP A 227 -19.95 -15.96 26.73
C ASP A 227 -21.30 -16.50 26.26
N ASN A 228 -22.31 -15.64 26.16
CA ASN A 228 -23.67 -15.96 25.73
C ASN A 228 -23.92 -15.71 24.22
N GLY A 229 -22.89 -15.42 23.43
CA GLY A 229 -23.01 -15.16 21.99
C GLY A 229 -23.56 -13.77 21.60
N ASN A 230 -23.92 -12.94 22.59
CA ASN A 230 -24.35 -11.55 22.34
C ASN A 230 -23.13 -10.63 22.34
N GLY A 231 -22.88 -9.92 21.22
CA GLY A 231 -21.80 -8.96 21.12
C GLY A 231 -22.10 -7.67 21.87
N LYS A 232 -21.03 -7.03 22.36
CA LYS A 232 -21.05 -5.66 22.88
C LYS A 232 -20.20 -4.79 21.96
N VAL A 233 -20.71 -3.64 21.57
CA VAL A 233 -19.95 -2.60 20.87
C VAL A 233 -19.81 -1.41 21.80
N THR A 234 -18.56 -1.02 22.07
CA THR A 234 -18.25 0.21 22.79
C THR A 234 -17.75 1.23 21.77
N VAL A 235 -18.42 2.38 21.71
CA VAL A 235 -17.96 3.53 20.92
C VAL A 235 -17.53 4.62 21.88
N SER A 236 -16.33 5.12 21.71
CA SER A 236 -15.74 6.14 22.57
C SER A 236 -15.00 7.19 21.76
N GLY A 237 -14.80 8.36 22.34
CA GLY A 237 -14.06 9.43 21.67
C GLY A 237 -13.81 10.62 22.59
N ILE A 238 -13.30 11.69 21.97
CA ILE A 238 -13.00 12.95 22.64
C ILE A 238 -13.77 14.06 21.89
N ILE A 239 -14.38 14.95 22.64
CA ILE A 239 -14.93 16.21 22.14
C ILE A 239 -13.93 17.30 22.48
N GLU A 240 -13.60 18.16 21.54
CA GLU A 240 -12.78 19.35 21.78
C GLU A 240 -13.56 20.63 21.53
N ASN A 241 -13.26 21.66 22.31
CA ASN A 241 -13.83 22.99 22.19
C ASN A 241 -12.77 23.99 21.72
N LEU A 242 -12.76 24.28 20.44
CA LEU A 242 -11.87 25.27 19.82
C LEU A 242 -12.45 26.71 19.87
N SER A 243 -13.66 26.87 20.42
CA SER A 243 -14.29 28.19 20.58
C SER A 243 -13.72 28.98 21.77
N HIS A 244 -14.13 30.22 21.88
CA HIS A 244 -13.74 31.11 22.98
C HIS A 244 -14.73 31.11 24.16
N ALA A 245 -15.76 30.24 24.12
CA ALA A 245 -16.80 30.17 25.15
C ALA A 245 -16.81 28.80 25.84
N ASP A 246 -17.33 28.77 27.07
CA ASP A 246 -17.65 27.52 27.77
C ASP A 246 -18.81 26.82 27.05
N ILE A 247 -18.64 25.52 26.77
CA ILE A 247 -19.68 24.71 26.15
C ILE A 247 -20.19 23.68 27.18
N LYS A 248 -21.50 23.47 27.21
CA LYS A 248 -22.18 22.55 28.09
C LYS A 248 -23.40 21.94 27.40
N ASP A 249 -24.03 20.98 28.07
CA ASP A 249 -25.29 20.36 27.62
C ASP A 249 -25.19 19.64 26.27
N LEU A 250 -23.98 19.14 25.95
CA LEU A 250 -23.74 18.35 24.74
C LEU A 250 -24.34 16.95 24.89
N LYS A 251 -24.75 16.40 23.75
CA LYS A 251 -25.22 15.02 23.62
C LYS A 251 -24.52 14.33 22.47
N VAL A 252 -24.07 13.10 22.70
CA VAL A 252 -23.53 12.21 21.65
C VAL A 252 -24.56 11.14 21.32
N ILE A 253 -24.83 10.93 20.04
CA ILE A 253 -25.72 9.89 19.53
C ILE A 253 -24.90 8.96 18.65
N VAL A 254 -25.04 7.65 18.85
CA VAL A 254 -24.39 6.63 18.03
C VAL A 254 -25.44 5.76 17.35
N ASN A 255 -25.28 5.53 16.06
CA ASN A 255 -26.13 4.64 15.29
C ASN A 255 -25.26 3.70 14.45
N ILE A 256 -25.60 2.40 14.43
CA ILE A 256 -24.98 1.39 13.56
C ILE A 256 -25.97 1.02 12.46
N THR A 257 -25.52 1.09 11.21
CA THR A 257 -26.30 0.68 10.05
C THR A 257 -25.48 -0.29 9.18
N SER A 258 -26.18 -1.17 8.45
CA SER A 258 -25.54 -1.91 7.36
C SER A 258 -25.09 -0.96 6.24
N LEU A 259 -24.26 -1.42 5.32
CA LEU A 259 -23.85 -0.62 4.16
C LEU A 259 -25.02 -0.24 3.23
N SER A 260 -26.15 -0.95 3.33
CA SER A 260 -27.41 -0.59 2.62
C SER A 260 -28.25 0.43 3.39
N GLY A 261 -27.76 0.97 4.52
CA GLY A 261 -28.43 1.96 5.33
C GLY A 261 -29.49 1.41 6.30
N GLN A 262 -29.61 0.07 6.44
CA GLN A 262 -30.58 -0.53 7.35
C GLN A 262 -30.07 -0.45 8.80
N PRO A 263 -30.88 0.07 9.76
CA PRO A 263 -30.51 0.09 11.16
C PRO A 263 -30.27 -1.31 11.72
N VAL A 264 -29.23 -1.45 12.54
CA VAL A 264 -28.96 -2.69 13.29
C VAL A 264 -29.77 -2.66 14.58
N PRO A 265 -30.59 -3.66 14.87
CA PRO A 265 -31.34 -3.73 16.14
C PRO A 265 -30.40 -3.67 17.35
N GLY A 266 -30.70 -2.83 18.34
CA GLY A 266 -29.81 -2.60 19.49
C GLY A 266 -28.51 -1.84 19.17
N GLY A 267 -28.36 -1.36 17.92
CA GLY A 267 -27.22 -0.60 17.45
C GLY A 267 -27.34 0.92 17.60
N ALA A 268 -28.31 1.43 18.36
CA ALA A 268 -28.50 2.85 18.57
C ALA A 268 -28.53 3.21 20.05
N SER A 269 -27.85 4.28 20.44
CA SER A 269 -27.88 4.81 21.82
C SER A 269 -27.41 6.26 21.86
N SER A 270 -27.61 6.92 23.00
CA SER A 270 -27.12 8.29 23.21
C SER A 270 -26.71 8.54 24.65
N ILE A 271 -25.80 9.49 24.85
CA ILE A 271 -25.36 9.93 26.18
C ILE A 271 -25.29 11.46 26.25
N SER A 272 -25.69 12.04 27.37
CA SER A 272 -25.38 13.46 27.68
C SER A 272 -23.95 13.56 28.21
N VAL A 273 -23.23 14.57 27.77
CA VAL A 273 -21.88 14.88 28.24
C VAL A 273 -22.00 15.93 29.33
N PRO A 274 -21.88 15.55 30.61
CA PRO A 274 -22.23 16.45 31.76
C PRO A 274 -21.12 17.48 32.04
N ALA A 275 -19.97 17.36 31.40
CA ALA A 275 -18.82 18.23 31.62
C ALA A 275 -19.03 19.59 30.96
N VAL A 276 -18.65 20.67 31.63
CA VAL A 276 -18.43 21.98 30.99
C VAL A 276 -17.06 21.95 30.31
N ILE A 277 -17.04 22.09 29.01
CA ILE A 277 -15.80 22.09 28.24
C ILE A 277 -15.34 23.52 28.04
N LYS A 278 -14.24 23.88 28.70
CA LYS A 278 -13.64 25.22 28.61
C LYS A 278 -13.07 25.48 27.23
N PRO A 279 -12.83 26.75 26.82
CA PRO A 279 -12.06 27.07 25.65
C PRO A 279 -10.73 26.29 25.60
N ARG A 280 -10.42 25.66 24.46
CA ARG A 280 -9.26 24.78 24.27
C ARG A 280 -9.24 23.54 25.18
N GLY A 281 -10.39 23.18 25.77
CA GLY A 281 -10.56 22.00 26.62
C GLY A 281 -11.17 20.83 25.87
N GLU A 282 -11.16 19.68 26.54
CA GLU A 282 -11.63 18.40 26.00
C GLU A 282 -12.57 17.69 26.98
N ALA A 283 -13.43 16.82 26.45
CA ALA A 283 -14.23 15.89 27.22
C ALA A 283 -14.26 14.51 26.57
N LYS A 284 -13.95 13.48 27.37
CA LYS A 284 -14.04 12.07 26.94
C LYS A 284 -15.48 11.58 27.10
N TRP A 285 -15.90 10.74 26.18
CA TRP A 285 -17.21 10.09 26.21
C TRP A 285 -17.10 8.62 25.76
N HIS A 286 -18.06 7.81 26.17
CA HIS A 286 -18.22 6.44 25.67
C HIS A 286 -19.69 6.01 25.75
N ILE A 287 -20.08 5.14 24.81
CA ILE A 287 -21.41 4.53 24.73
C ILE A 287 -21.26 3.04 24.51
N ASP A 288 -21.97 2.26 25.31
CA ASP A 288 -22.07 0.82 25.15
C ASP A 288 -23.36 0.46 24.41
N LEU A 289 -23.25 -0.33 23.36
CA LEU A 289 -24.34 -0.83 22.53
C LEU A 289 -24.41 -2.35 22.63
N LYS A 290 -25.60 -2.90 22.44
CA LYS A 290 -25.84 -4.37 22.36
C LYS A 290 -26.53 -4.71 21.04
N PRO A 291 -25.81 -4.58 19.94
CA PRO A 291 -26.37 -4.89 18.63
C PRO A 291 -26.72 -6.38 18.53
N GLN A 292 -27.83 -6.64 17.85
CA GLN A 292 -28.32 -8.01 17.62
C GLN A 292 -28.03 -8.41 16.15
N ASP A 293 -27.84 -9.69 15.91
CA ASP A 293 -27.71 -10.27 14.57
C ASP A 293 -26.54 -9.69 13.74
N LEU A 294 -25.44 -9.23 14.38
CA LEU A 294 -24.26 -8.80 13.70
C LEU A 294 -23.60 -9.96 12.94
N LYS A 295 -23.38 -9.79 11.65
CA LYS A 295 -22.50 -10.63 10.89
C LYS A 295 -21.06 -10.14 11.11
N LEU A 296 -20.21 -11.03 11.60
CA LEU A 296 -18.84 -10.66 11.93
C LEU A 296 -17.95 -10.64 10.68
N TRP A 297 -17.05 -9.67 10.66
CA TRP A 297 -16.02 -9.57 9.61
C TRP A 297 -15.03 -10.72 9.72
N SER A 298 -14.71 -11.34 8.58
CA SER A 298 -13.62 -12.31 8.46
C SER A 298 -13.00 -12.25 7.07
N PRO A 299 -11.82 -12.87 6.85
CA PRO A 299 -11.23 -12.96 5.52
C PRO A 299 -12.15 -13.58 4.45
N ASP A 300 -13.03 -14.50 4.84
CA ASP A 300 -13.96 -15.17 3.91
C ASP A 300 -15.27 -14.38 3.72
N THR A 301 -15.69 -13.64 4.73
CA THR A 301 -16.93 -12.83 4.74
C THR A 301 -16.63 -11.46 5.33
N PRO A 302 -16.13 -10.51 4.53
CA PRO A 302 -15.69 -9.19 4.99
C PRO A 302 -16.87 -8.22 5.21
N GLU A 303 -17.78 -8.58 6.12
CA GLU A 303 -18.96 -7.78 6.44
C GLU A 303 -18.56 -6.49 7.16
N ARG A 304 -19.15 -5.38 6.72
CA ARG A 304 -18.86 -4.04 7.23
C ARG A 304 -20.15 -3.29 7.54
N TYR A 305 -20.02 -2.33 8.42
CA TYR A 305 -21.08 -1.46 8.90
C TYR A 305 -20.64 -0.02 8.89
N ASP A 306 -21.59 0.91 8.81
CA ASP A 306 -21.37 2.33 9.08
C ASP A 306 -21.81 2.64 10.52
N VAL A 307 -20.88 3.13 11.33
CA VAL A 307 -21.11 3.66 12.67
C VAL A 307 -21.13 5.18 12.55
N THR A 308 -22.30 5.78 12.75
CA THR A 308 -22.46 7.24 12.72
C THR A 308 -22.48 7.78 14.14
N VAL A 309 -21.60 8.73 14.42
CA VAL A 309 -21.51 9.45 15.69
C VAL A 309 -21.94 10.89 15.43
N THR A 310 -23.04 11.33 16.08
CA THR A 310 -23.56 12.68 15.95
C THR A 310 -23.41 13.42 17.27
N LEU A 311 -22.77 14.60 17.20
CA LEU A 311 -22.64 15.53 18.31
C LEU A 311 -23.78 16.57 18.24
N GLN A 312 -24.54 16.73 19.32
CA GLN A 312 -25.60 17.70 19.42
C GLN A 312 -25.30 18.75 20.51
N ASP A 313 -25.67 19.99 20.23
CA ASP A 313 -25.74 21.10 21.17
C ASP A 313 -27.19 21.56 21.28
N ASN A 314 -27.77 21.54 22.50
CA ASN A 314 -29.16 21.92 22.76
C ASN A 314 -30.20 21.26 21.81
N GLY A 315 -29.95 19.99 21.43
CA GLY A 315 -30.83 19.22 20.55
C GLY A 315 -30.64 19.51 19.05
N ARG A 316 -29.71 20.37 18.68
CA ARG A 316 -29.31 20.64 17.31
C ARG A 316 -28.05 19.86 16.98
N ASP A 317 -28.06 19.13 15.88
CA ASP A 317 -26.85 18.47 15.37
C ASP A 317 -25.80 19.52 14.92
N ILE A 318 -24.60 19.43 15.46
CA ILE A 318 -23.49 20.33 15.13
C ILE A 318 -22.39 19.62 14.33
N GLU A 319 -22.25 18.31 14.51
CA GLU A 319 -21.31 17.49 13.74
C GLU A 319 -21.82 16.05 13.62
N SER A 320 -21.46 15.38 12.54
CA SER A 320 -21.68 13.95 12.36
C SER A 320 -20.46 13.33 11.69
N GLU A 321 -19.90 12.30 12.32
CA GLU A 321 -18.80 11.49 11.81
C GLU A 321 -19.30 10.11 11.43
N ARG A 322 -18.89 9.58 10.27
CA ARG A 322 -19.22 8.24 9.81
C ARG A 322 -17.96 7.38 9.75
N ILE A 323 -17.94 6.33 10.52
CA ILE A 323 -16.84 5.36 10.60
C ILE A 323 -17.30 4.07 9.96
N ARG A 324 -16.64 3.65 8.89
CA ARG A 324 -16.87 2.34 8.27
C ARG A 324 -15.95 1.31 8.91
N THR A 325 -16.54 0.28 9.52
CA THR A 325 -15.81 -0.75 10.27
C THR A 325 -16.44 -2.13 10.11
N GLY A 326 -15.77 -3.15 10.62
CA GLY A 326 -16.31 -4.52 10.78
C GLY A 326 -16.05 -5.01 12.19
N PHE A 327 -16.95 -5.87 12.68
CA PHE A 327 -16.87 -6.43 14.02
C PHE A 327 -16.25 -7.81 13.99
N ARG A 328 -15.25 -8.06 14.81
CA ARG A 328 -14.55 -9.34 14.89
C ARG A 328 -13.93 -9.58 16.25
N THR A 329 -13.61 -10.83 16.53
CA THR A 329 -12.72 -11.22 17.64
C THR A 329 -11.44 -11.83 17.07
N LEU A 330 -10.32 -11.55 17.71
CA LEU A 330 -9.02 -12.16 17.43
C LEU A 330 -8.58 -12.95 18.65
N THR A 331 -8.10 -14.17 18.43
CA THR A 331 -7.47 -14.97 19.47
C THR A 331 -6.17 -15.56 18.91
N PHE A 332 -5.10 -15.38 19.65
CA PHE A 332 -3.79 -15.90 19.33
C PHE A 332 -3.43 -16.98 20.37
N ASP A 333 -3.41 -18.21 19.92
CA ASP A 333 -3.14 -19.37 20.79
C ASP A 333 -1.70 -19.85 20.53
N PRO A 334 -0.84 -19.96 21.56
CA PRO A 334 0.55 -20.35 21.39
C PRO A 334 0.76 -21.77 20.84
N ASP A 335 -0.25 -22.63 20.91
CA ASP A 335 -0.17 -24.00 20.38
C ASP A 335 -0.92 -24.20 19.06
N LYS A 336 -1.95 -23.39 18.81
CA LYS A 336 -2.91 -23.60 17.72
C LYS A 336 -2.92 -22.48 16.69
N GLY A 337 -2.27 -21.35 16.96
CA GLY A 337 -2.16 -20.25 16.01
C GLY A 337 -3.29 -19.21 16.10
N LEU A 338 -3.67 -18.63 14.95
CA LEU A 338 -4.62 -17.53 14.84
C LEU A 338 -6.06 -18.01 14.70
N PHE A 339 -6.98 -17.39 15.46
CA PHE A 339 -8.41 -17.55 15.29
C PHE A 339 -9.07 -16.18 15.05
N VAL A 340 -9.92 -16.12 14.03
CA VAL A 340 -10.83 -14.99 13.78
C VAL A 340 -12.25 -15.48 14.01
N ASN A 341 -12.97 -14.88 14.94
CA ASN A 341 -14.33 -15.30 15.35
C ASN A 341 -14.42 -16.79 15.74
N GLY A 342 -13.39 -17.31 16.42
CA GLY A 342 -13.29 -18.69 16.82
C GLY A 342 -12.95 -19.69 15.70
N ARG A 343 -12.83 -19.26 14.44
CA ARG A 343 -12.38 -20.10 13.33
C ARG A 343 -10.87 -19.94 13.16
N HIS A 344 -10.17 -21.07 13.04
CA HIS A 344 -8.73 -21.11 12.79
C HIS A 344 -8.38 -20.58 11.41
N TYR A 345 -7.36 -19.71 11.35
CA TYR A 345 -6.74 -19.22 10.12
C TYR A 345 -5.22 -19.41 10.17
N LYS A 346 -4.65 -19.70 9.02
CA LYS A 346 -3.20 -19.62 8.80
C LYS A 346 -2.90 -18.37 7.99
N ILE A 347 -1.90 -17.61 8.38
CA ILE A 347 -1.41 -16.49 7.58
C ILE A 347 -0.81 -17.04 6.29
N HIS A 348 -1.43 -16.72 5.18
CA HIS A 348 -0.96 -16.88 3.81
C HIS A 348 -0.60 -15.50 3.31
N GLY A 349 0.57 -15.01 3.70
CA GLY A 349 0.92 -13.61 3.60
C GLY A 349 2.01 -13.30 2.58
N VAL A 350 2.07 -12.02 2.22
CA VAL A 350 3.16 -11.39 1.49
C VAL A 350 3.48 -10.03 2.10
N ASP A 351 4.72 -9.58 1.93
CA ASP A 351 5.15 -8.22 2.18
C ASP A 351 4.92 -7.36 0.94
N GLN A 352 4.65 -6.06 1.10
CA GLN A 352 4.35 -5.21 -0.03
C GLN A 352 4.84 -3.77 0.17
N HIS A 353 5.72 -3.33 -0.74
CA HIS A 353 6.05 -1.91 -0.90
C HIS A 353 4.98 -1.15 -1.67
N GLN A 354 5.03 0.19 -1.57
CA GLN A 354 3.98 1.07 -2.09
C GLN A 354 4.34 1.74 -3.42
N ASP A 355 5.08 1.09 -4.29
CA ASP A 355 5.40 1.65 -5.60
C ASP A 355 4.77 0.85 -6.75
N HIS A 356 4.57 1.52 -7.89
CA HIS A 356 3.98 0.92 -9.09
C HIS A 356 4.46 1.64 -10.34
N PRO A 357 4.56 0.96 -11.51
CA PRO A 357 5.03 1.57 -12.75
C PRO A 357 4.30 2.87 -13.10
N GLY A 358 5.06 3.90 -13.44
CA GLY A 358 4.57 5.21 -13.81
C GLY A 358 4.06 6.08 -12.67
N ALA A 359 3.63 5.48 -11.58
CA ALA A 359 3.17 6.18 -10.39
C ALA A 359 4.31 6.43 -9.38
N GLY A 360 5.35 5.58 -9.39
CA GLY A 360 6.31 5.53 -8.31
C GLY A 360 5.61 5.24 -6.99
N ALA A 361 5.93 5.98 -5.93
CA ALA A 361 5.24 5.92 -4.65
C ALA A 361 3.89 6.68 -4.65
N GLY A 362 3.65 7.56 -5.63
CA GLY A 362 2.41 8.34 -5.79
C GLY A 362 1.25 7.55 -6.40
N ILE A 363 0.87 6.45 -5.75
CA ILE A 363 -0.12 5.49 -6.26
C ILE A 363 -1.54 6.02 -6.12
N GLN A 364 -2.33 5.92 -7.20
CA GLN A 364 -3.77 6.19 -7.19
C GLN A 364 -4.54 5.07 -6.48
N ASP A 365 -5.70 5.37 -5.90
CA ASP A 365 -6.53 4.42 -5.14
C ASP A 365 -6.93 3.18 -5.95
N ALA A 366 -7.29 3.38 -7.22
CA ALA A 366 -7.61 2.27 -8.12
C ALA A 366 -6.47 1.27 -8.25
N VAL A 367 -5.22 1.75 -8.24
CA VAL A 367 -4.03 0.90 -8.32
C VAL A 367 -3.83 0.13 -7.01
N ASN A 368 -4.03 0.76 -5.85
CA ASN A 368 -4.00 0.09 -4.55
C ASN A 368 -5.00 -1.07 -4.48
N VAL A 369 -6.24 -0.82 -4.92
CA VAL A 369 -7.29 -1.85 -4.98
C VAL A 369 -6.92 -2.97 -5.96
N TYR A 370 -6.40 -2.62 -7.15
CA TYR A 370 -5.91 -3.58 -8.14
C TYR A 370 -4.84 -4.51 -7.53
N ARG A 371 -3.82 -3.94 -6.90
CA ARG A 371 -2.71 -4.70 -6.31
C ARG A 371 -3.21 -5.73 -5.28
N LEU A 372 -4.09 -5.35 -4.38
CA LEU A 372 -4.67 -6.25 -3.39
C LEU A 372 -5.55 -7.33 -4.03
N LYS A 373 -6.33 -7.00 -5.07
CA LYS A 373 -7.13 -7.96 -5.82
C LYS A 373 -6.25 -8.99 -6.54
N GLU A 374 -5.14 -8.55 -7.15
CA GLU A 374 -4.21 -9.46 -7.82
C GLU A 374 -3.62 -10.47 -6.83
N LEU A 375 -3.15 -10.01 -5.66
CA LEU A 375 -2.63 -10.91 -4.62
C LEU A 375 -3.69 -11.94 -4.18
N LYS A 376 -4.93 -11.50 -3.97
CA LYS A 376 -6.01 -12.38 -3.53
C LYS A 376 -6.29 -13.54 -4.50
N LYS A 377 -6.08 -13.37 -5.81
CA LYS A 377 -6.24 -14.43 -6.83
C LYS A 377 -5.36 -15.66 -6.53
N TYR A 378 -4.23 -15.46 -5.85
CA TYR A 378 -3.26 -16.51 -5.55
C TYR A 378 -3.37 -17.06 -4.12
N GLY A 379 -4.47 -16.73 -3.43
CA GLY A 379 -4.78 -17.26 -2.10
C GLY A 379 -4.14 -16.48 -0.95
N ILE A 380 -3.58 -15.29 -1.23
CA ILE A 380 -3.09 -14.37 -0.21
C ILE A 380 -4.29 -13.88 0.63
N ASN A 381 -4.20 -14.06 1.95
CA ASN A 381 -5.19 -13.59 2.92
C ASN A 381 -4.63 -12.53 3.87
N THR A 382 -3.31 -12.26 3.82
CA THR A 382 -2.63 -11.31 4.70
C THR A 382 -1.58 -10.53 3.93
N VAL A 383 -1.46 -9.24 4.22
CA VAL A 383 -0.36 -8.39 3.74
C VAL A 383 0.32 -7.75 4.94
N ARG A 384 1.65 -7.79 4.99
CA ARG A 384 2.44 -6.95 5.88
C ARG A 384 2.85 -5.70 5.10
N THR A 385 2.59 -4.54 5.69
CA THR A 385 2.85 -3.24 5.05
C THR A 385 4.31 -2.86 5.25
N SER A 386 5.18 -3.36 4.39
CA SER A 386 6.62 -3.14 4.51
C SER A 386 7.05 -1.83 3.83
N HIS A 387 7.79 -0.94 4.51
CA HIS A 387 8.00 -0.92 5.94
C HIS A 387 7.45 0.40 6.48
N ASN A 388 6.15 0.61 6.31
CA ASN A 388 5.46 1.85 6.70
C ASN A 388 3.93 1.65 6.63
N PRO A 389 3.14 2.52 7.28
CA PRO A 389 1.69 2.45 7.20
C PRO A 389 1.16 2.60 5.76
N PHE A 390 0.17 1.81 5.38
CA PHE A 390 -0.53 1.97 4.11
C PHE A 390 -1.34 3.27 4.05
N THR A 391 -1.78 3.64 2.86
CA THR A 391 -2.77 4.72 2.70
C THR A 391 -4.12 4.30 3.28
N PRO A 392 -4.95 5.24 3.78
CA PRO A 392 -6.29 4.92 4.30
C PRO A 392 -7.14 4.14 3.28
N GLU A 393 -7.01 4.47 2.00
CA GLU A 393 -7.76 3.84 0.89
C GLU A 393 -7.32 2.39 0.68
N ALA A 394 -6.01 2.10 0.80
CA ALA A 394 -5.49 0.73 0.71
C ALA A 394 -5.97 -0.13 1.88
N ILE A 395 -6.03 0.42 3.10
CA ILE A 395 -6.56 -0.28 4.26
C ILE A 395 -8.06 -0.52 4.11
N ALA A 396 -8.83 0.48 3.66
CA ALA A 396 -10.26 0.33 3.37
C ALA A 396 -10.53 -0.72 2.27
N ALA A 397 -9.63 -0.83 1.29
CA ALA A 397 -9.68 -1.90 0.29
C ALA A 397 -9.43 -3.27 0.94
N ALA A 398 -8.44 -3.39 1.83
CA ALA A 398 -8.18 -4.63 2.57
C ALA A 398 -9.40 -5.04 3.42
N ASP A 399 -10.04 -4.09 4.12
CA ASP A 399 -11.30 -4.32 4.85
C ASP A 399 -12.37 -4.93 3.94
N SER A 400 -12.53 -4.38 2.74
CA SER A 400 -13.57 -4.79 1.79
C SER A 400 -13.29 -6.12 1.11
N LEU A 401 -12.01 -6.44 0.93
CA LEU A 401 -11.56 -7.66 0.27
C LEU A 401 -11.36 -8.83 1.24
N GLY A 402 -11.39 -8.58 2.55
CA GLY A 402 -11.10 -9.60 3.56
C GLY A 402 -9.62 -9.98 3.56
N ILE A 403 -8.73 -9.03 3.39
CA ILE A 403 -7.29 -9.22 3.52
C ILE A 403 -6.88 -8.71 4.90
N MET A 404 -6.27 -9.57 5.71
CA MET A 404 -5.70 -9.19 7.00
C MET A 404 -4.44 -8.34 6.80
N LEU A 405 -4.18 -7.41 7.71
CA LEU A 405 -2.98 -6.56 7.68
C LEU A 405 -2.15 -6.74 8.94
N VAL A 406 -0.85 -6.89 8.75
CA VAL A 406 0.17 -6.59 9.76
C VAL A 406 0.66 -5.19 9.42
N GLU A 407 0.12 -4.18 10.11
CA GLU A 407 0.42 -2.78 9.81
C GLU A 407 1.67 -2.33 10.52
N GLU A 408 2.63 -1.77 9.76
CA GLU A 408 3.96 -1.49 10.26
C GLU A 408 4.25 0.00 10.39
N ASN A 409 4.75 0.40 11.56
CA ASN A 409 5.36 1.71 11.79
C ASN A 409 6.79 1.73 11.27
N ARG A 410 7.18 2.81 10.60
CA ARG A 410 8.52 2.90 9.99
C ARG A 410 9.64 2.98 11.03
N LEU A 411 9.43 3.71 12.12
CA LEU A 411 10.49 4.10 13.06
C LEU A 411 10.43 3.30 14.37
N LEU A 412 11.46 2.51 14.65
CA LEU A 412 11.60 1.81 15.91
C LEU A 412 12.36 2.68 16.91
N GLY A 413 11.66 3.34 17.82
CA GLY A 413 12.26 4.21 18.85
C GLY A 413 11.24 4.68 19.87
N ILE A 414 11.72 5.23 20.99
CA ILE A 414 10.90 5.62 22.15
C ILE A 414 11.01 7.10 22.51
N ASN A 415 11.67 7.92 21.68
CA ASN A 415 11.59 9.36 21.86
C ASN A 415 10.22 9.89 21.40
N ASP A 416 9.84 11.10 21.80
CA ASP A 416 8.53 11.68 21.55
C ASP A 416 8.13 11.69 20.05
N TYR A 417 9.11 11.91 19.17
CA TYR A 417 8.87 11.89 17.74
C TYR A 417 8.50 10.48 17.24
N HIS A 418 9.29 9.45 17.60
CA HIS A 418 9.04 8.08 17.14
C HIS A 418 7.74 7.52 17.72
N THR A 419 7.49 7.73 19.02
CA THR A 419 6.23 7.31 19.65
C THR A 419 5.03 8.05 19.09
N GLY A 420 5.19 9.33 18.75
CA GLY A 420 4.17 10.13 18.05
C GLY A 420 3.83 9.59 16.67
N GLN A 421 4.80 9.03 15.93
CA GLN A 421 4.52 8.38 14.64
C GLN A 421 3.68 7.10 14.83
N LEU A 422 4.02 6.28 15.83
CA LEU A 422 3.25 5.09 16.20
C LEU A 422 1.83 5.45 16.64
N GLU A 423 1.67 6.50 17.46
CA GLU A 423 0.35 7.00 17.88
C GLU A 423 -0.49 7.45 16.68
N LYS A 424 0.08 8.24 15.77
CA LYS A 424 -0.61 8.70 14.54
C LYS A 424 -1.10 7.52 13.70
N MET A 425 -0.29 6.47 13.53
CA MET A 425 -0.67 5.25 12.82
C MET A 425 -1.84 4.55 13.52
N ILE A 426 -1.71 4.25 14.80
CA ILE A 426 -2.74 3.51 15.56
C ILE A 426 -4.05 4.31 15.63
N ASP A 427 -4.02 5.62 15.86
CA ASP A 427 -5.20 6.46 15.93
C ASP A 427 -5.97 6.50 14.61
N ARG A 428 -5.24 6.68 13.50
CA ARG A 428 -5.84 6.71 12.16
C ARG A 428 -6.50 5.37 11.80
N ASP A 429 -5.83 4.26 12.12
CA ASP A 429 -6.18 2.94 11.57
C ASP A 429 -6.90 2.04 12.59
N PHE A 430 -7.17 2.54 13.78
CA PHE A 430 -7.80 1.80 14.87
C PHE A 430 -9.09 1.06 14.46
N ASN A 431 -9.94 1.70 13.68
CA ASN A 431 -11.27 1.20 13.33
C ASN A 431 -11.29 0.21 12.16
N HIS A 432 -10.15 -0.13 11.57
CA HIS A 432 -10.06 -1.06 10.45
C HIS A 432 -10.03 -2.52 10.91
N PRO A 433 -11.03 -3.34 10.54
CA PRO A 433 -11.08 -4.75 10.97
C PRO A 433 -10.00 -5.60 10.33
N SER A 434 -9.45 -5.21 9.19
CA SER A 434 -8.36 -5.91 8.51
C SER A 434 -7.05 -5.89 9.30
N VAL A 435 -6.76 -4.83 10.06
CA VAL A 435 -5.54 -4.75 10.88
C VAL A 435 -5.63 -5.74 12.04
N ILE A 436 -4.76 -6.76 12.04
CA ILE A 436 -4.74 -7.83 13.04
C ILE A 436 -3.57 -7.71 14.02
N LEU A 437 -2.47 -7.10 13.62
CA LEU A 437 -1.26 -6.86 14.42
C LEU A 437 -0.71 -5.46 14.12
N TRP A 438 -0.16 -4.82 15.14
CA TRP A 438 0.67 -3.62 15.01
C TRP A 438 2.14 -4.03 14.98
N SER A 439 2.86 -3.71 13.91
CA SER A 439 4.31 -3.90 13.83
C SER A 439 5.03 -2.58 14.12
N VAL A 440 6.05 -2.62 14.99
CA VAL A 440 6.74 -1.41 15.43
C VAL A 440 8.08 -1.16 14.76
N GLY A 441 8.46 -1.98 13.78
CA GLY A 441 9.66 -1.77 12.99
C GLY A 441 10.20 -3.05 12.34
N ASN A 442 11.26 -2.89 11.54
CA ASN A 442 11.88 -3.93 10.75
C ASN A 442 13.41 -3.87 10.83
N GLU A 443 14.04 -5.00 11.13
CA GLU A 443 15.49 -5.26 10.98
C GLU A 443 16.42 -4.15 11.52
N GLU A 444 16.18 -3.71 12.71
CA GLU A 444 17.02 -2.71 13.37
C GLU A 444 18.29 -3.36 13.98
N TRP A 445 19.21 -3.74 13.14
CA TRP A 445 20.41 -4.50 13.51
C TRP A 445 21.20 -3.88 14.66
N GLY A 446 21.22 -2.54 14.75
CA GLY A 446 21.90 -1.83 15.84
C GLY A 446 21.34 -2.08 17.24
N VAL A 447 20.10 -2.57 17.34
CA VAL A 447 19.41 -2.86 18.61
C VAL A 447 19.05 -4.33 18.81
N GLU A 448 18.96 -5.13 17.75
CA GLU A 448 18.54 -6.54 17.81
C GLU A 448 19.48 -7.41 18.67
N TRP A 449 20.77 -7.08 18.74
CA TRP A 449 21.80 -7.78 19.51
C TRP A 449 22.15 -7.11 20.83
N ASP A 450 21.46 -6.00 21.18
CA ASP A 450 21.72 -5.23 22.37
C ASP A 450 20.56 -5.36 23.38
N LYS A 451 20.91 -5.48 24.68
CA LYS A 451 19.89 -5.46 25.75
C LYS A 451 19.04 -4.19 25.78
N ARG A 452 19.50 -3.10 25.17
CA ARG A 452 18.70 -1.88 24.98
C ARG A 452 17.53 -2.14 24.03
N GLY A 453 17.72 -2.95 22.99
CA GLY A 453 16.65 -3.34 22.08
C GLY A 453 15.48 -4.03 22.79
N ASP A 454 15.78 -4.95 23.71
CA ASP A 454 14.76 -5.59 24.56
C ASP A 454 13.94 -4.55 25.35
N ARG A 455 14.60 -3.55 25.96
CA ARG A 455 13.91 -2.48 26.70
C ARG A 455 13.06 -1.60 25.79
N ILE A 456 13.63 -1.16 24.65
CA ILE A 456 12.93 -0.34 23.67
C ILE A 456 11.66 -1.04 23.17
N VAL A 457 11.75 -2.31 22.79
CA VAL A 457 10.58 -3.07 22.28
C VAL A 457 9.54 -3.31 23.38
N LYS A 458 9.95 -3.54 24.64
CA LYS A 458 9.02 -3.63 25.76
C LYS A 458 8.27 -2.32 26.02
N ASP A 459 8.98 -1.19 25.94
CA ASP A 459 8.33 0.13 26.08
C ASP A 459 7.36 0.38 24.93
N LEU A 460 7.73 0.10 23.68
CA LEU A 460 6.83 0.20 22.52
C LEU A 460 5.61 -0.71 22.66
N ARG A 461 5.77 -1.93 23.20
CA ARG A 461 4.64 -2.82 23.50
C ARG A 461 3.68 -2.18 24.52
N ASN A 462 4.21 -1.63 25.60
CA ASN A 462 3.38 -0.97 26.60
C ASN A 462 2.67 0.26 26.03
N ILE A 463 3.32 1.05 25.19
CA ILE A 463 2.74 2.19 24.48
C ILE A 463 1.63 1.70 23.53
N SER A 464 1.91 0.69 22.71
CA SER A 464 0.92 0.13 21.79
C SER A 464 -0.34 -0.35 22.53
N HIS A 465 -0.18 -1.06 23.65
CA HIS A 465 -1.31 -1.52 24.47
C HIS A 465 -2.06 -0.38 25.16
N SER A 466 -1.39 0.73 25.49
CA SER A 466 -2.07 1.92 26.02
C SER A 466 -2.89 2.64 24.95
N LEU A 467 -2.49 2.55 23.71
CA LEU A 467 -3.18 3.10 22.53
C LEU A 467 -4.28 2.16 22.04
N ASP A 468 -3.99 0.85 21.97
CA ASP A 468 -4.95 -0.18 21.56
C ASP A 468 -4.72 -1.49 22.34
N SER A 469 -5.63 -1.78 23.25
CA SER A 469 -5.63 -3.02 24.04
C SER A 469 -6.28 -4.22 23.30
N THR A 470 -6.78 -4.04 22.10
CA THR A 470 -7.52 -5.07 21.35
C THR A 470 -6.66 -5.86 20.37
N ARG A 471 -5.46 -5.36 20.05
CA ARG A 471 -4.51 -5.97 19.14
C ARG A 471 -3.16 -6.19 19.82
N LEU A 472 -2.49 -7.24 19.39
CA LEU A 472 -1.13 -7.56 19.81
C LEU A 472 -0.11 -6.79 18.97
N MET A 473 1.10 -6.62 19.53
CA MET A 473 2.22 -5.95 18.91
C MET A 473 3.30 -6.96 18.48
N THR A 474 3.89 -6.72 17.32
CA THR A 474 5.04 -7.46 16.77
C THR A 474 6.18 -6.53 16.37
N VAL A 475 7.33 -7.09 16.07
CA VAL A 475 8.45 -6.47 15.39
C VAL A 475 9.08 -7.53 14.47
N ALA A 476 9.45 -7.14 13.27
CA ALA A 476 10.15 -8.02 12.34
C ALA A 476 11.65 -8.02 12.62
N THR A 477 12.20 -9.20 12.91
CA THR A 477 13.56 -9.36 13.42
C THR A 477 14.40 -10.18 12.45
N SER A 478 15.55 -9.67 12.03
CA SER A 478 16.49 -10.38 11.17
C SER A 478 17.06 -11.63 11.86
N SER A 479 17.73 -11.48 13.01
CA SER A 479 18.32 -12.62 13.72
C SER A 479 18.67 -12.31 15.18
N GLY A 480 18.30 -11.12 15.65
CA GLY A 480 18.71 -10.62 16.94
C GLY A 480 17.97 -11.27 18.11
N PRO A 481 18.67 -11.93 19.05
CA PRO A 481 18.03 -12.71 20.11
C PRO A 481 17.35 -11.85 21.17
N THR A 482 17.65 -10.54 21.23
CA THR A 482 17.16 -9.69 22.34
C THR A 482 15.75 -9.15 22.06
N VAL A 483 15.42 -8.87 20.80
CA VAL A 483 14.13 -8.25 20.44
C VAL A 483 13.05 -9.26 20.04
N VAL A 484 13.44 -10.47 19.65
CA VAL A 484 12.49 -11.52 19.25
C VAL A 484 11.60 -12.02 20.38
N ILE A 485 12.03 -11.89 21.62
CA ILE A 485 11.29 -12.35 22.81
C ILE A 485 10.50 -11.24 23.52
N SER A 486 10.67 -9.99 23.10
CA SER A 486 10.12 -8.81 23.77
C SER A 486 8.71 -8.42 23.31
N PRO A 487 8.31 -8.58 22.04
CA PRO A 487 6.95 -8.29 21.57
C PRO A 487 5.95 -9.34 22.05
N ASP A 488 4.66 -9.11 21.85
CA ASP A 488 3.62 -10.13 22.07
C ASP A 488 3.75 -11.27 21.07
N VAL A 489 4.02 -10.94 19.82
CA VAL A 489 4.18 -11.88 18.71
C VAL A 489 5.58 -11.74 18.13
N ALA A 490 6.36 -12.81 18.15
CA ALA A 490 7.68 -12.84 17.53
C ALA A 490 7.55 -12.84 15.99
N GLY A 491 8.18 -11.88 15.31
CA GLY A 491 8.30 -11.83 13.86
C GLY A 491 9.68 -12.30 13.42
N TYR A 492 9.73 -13.38 12.64
CA TYR A 492 10.97 -13.94 12.12
C TYR A 492 11.17 -13.56 10.66
N ASN A 493 12.25 -12.81 10.38
CA ASN A 493 12.72 -12.65 9.02
C ASN A 493 13.67 -13.81 8.71
N TYR A 494 13.24 -14.67 7.81
CA TYR A 494 13.95 -15.84 7.28
C TYR A 494 14.30 -16.94 8.30
N ILE A 495 13.65 -18.07 8.19
CA ILE A 495 13.89 -19.26 9.03
C ILE A 495 15.36 -19.73 9.02
N MET A 496 16.10 -19.41 7.95
CA MET A 496 17.52 -19.75 7.85
C MET A 496 18.41 -18.90 8.75
N GLN A 497 17.92 -17.75 9.21
CA GLN A 497 18.65 -16.83 10.08
C GLN A 497 18.22 -16.94 11.54
N ASN A 498 17.07 -17.56 11.82
CA ASN A 498 16.46 -17.61 13.14
C ASN A 498 16.36 -19.04 13.69
N PRO A 499 16.76 -19.27 14.96
CA PRO A 499 16.65 -20.58 15.61
C PRO A 499 15.23 -20.82 16.14
N VAL A 500 14.22 -20.81 15.26
CA VAL A 500 12.78 -20.84 15.57
C VAL A 500 12.40 -22.01 16.50
N GLU A 501 12.94 -23.21 16.26
CA GLU A 501 12.69 -24.40 17.09
C GLU A 501 13.32 -24.29 18.47
N GLU A 502 14.47 -23.66 18.59
CA GLU A 502 15.10 -23.39 19.87
C GLU A 502 14.31 -22.35 20.68
N HIS A 503 13.88 -21.29 20.03
CA HIS A 503 13.00 -20.30 20.65
C HIS A 503 11.71 -20.93 21.15
N ARG A 504 11.08 -21.83 20.37
CA ARG A 504 9.88 -22.55 20.82
C ARG A 504 10.13 -23.40 22.04
N ARG A 505 11.27 -24.09 22.13
CA ARG A 505 11.63 -24.89 23.32
C ARG A 505 11.90 -24.03 24.56
N ASN A 506 12.56 -22.88 24.36
CA ASN A 506 12.94 -21.99 25.46
C ASN A 506 11.76 -21.11 25.92
N TYR A 507 10.81 -20.80 25.03
CA TYR A 507 9.67 -19.91 25.25
C TYR A 507 8.39 -20.54 24.71
N PRO A 508 7.86 -21.61 25.35
CA PRO A 508 6.76 -22.41 24.80
C PRO A 508 5.43 -21.65 24.65
N ASP A 509 5.21 -20.61 25.44
CA ASP A 509 4.00 -19.76 25.36
C ASP A 509 4.15 -18.63 24.34
N ARG A 510 5.25 -18.56 23.59
CA ARG A 510 5.49 -17.50 22.61
C ARG A 510 4.66 -17.73 21.36
N ILE A 511 3.87 -16.71 21.00
CA ILE A 511 3.22 -16.61 19.71
C ILE A 511 4.23 -16.14 18.68
N ALA A 512 4.21 -16.70 17.47
CA ALA A 512 5.19 -16.36 16.45
C ALA A 512 4.67 -16.57 15.02
N PHE A 513 5.24 -15.81 14.08
CA PHE A 513 5.02 -15.97 12.64
C PHE A 513 6.29 -15.62 11.86
N GLY A 514 6.33 -15.98 10.58
CA GLY A 514 7.33 -15.48 9.64
C GLY A 514 6.92 -14.10 9.14
N SER A 515 7.61 -13.07 9.60
CA SER A 515 7.38 -11.71 9.11
C SER A 515 7.95 -11.49 7.72
N GLU A 516 9.03 -12.21 7.39
CA GLU A 516 9.57 -12.30 6.03
C GLU A 516 10.10 -13.71 5.75
N GLU A 517 9.80 -14.24 4.56
CA GLU A 517 10.42 -15.46 4.04
C GLU A 517 10.62 -15.33 2.53
N THR A 518 11.72 -15.89 2.00
CA THR A 518 12.04 -15.69 0.57
C THR A 518 11.12 -16.45 -0.36
N THR A 519 10.61 -15.79 -1.39
CA THR A 519 9.96 -16.45 -2.52
C THR A 519 10.94 -17.18 -3.40
N GLY A 520 12.21 -16.72 -3.46
CA GLY A 520 13.21 -17.23 -4.38
C GLY A 520 12.86 -17.02 -5.85
N SER A 521 11.93 -16.10 -6.14
CA SER A 521 11.56 -15.74 -7.52
C SER A 521 12.76 -15.18 -8.29
N GLY A 522 12.58 -14.94 -9.56
CA GLY A 522 13.54 -14.28 -10.46
C GLY A 522 12.78 -13.36 -11.38
N THR A 523 13.36 -13.04 -12.51
CA THR A 523 12.70 -12.27 -13.56
C THR A 523 11.56 -13.07 -14.19
N ARG A 524 10.38 -12.47 -14.37
CA ARG A 524 9.21 -13.13 -14.96
C ARG A 524 9.54 -13.70 -16.36
N GLY A 525 9.34 -15.01 -16.52
CA GLY A 525 9.54 -15.71 -17.79
C GLY A 525 11.01 -15.92 -18.18
N VAL A 526 11.97 -15.69 -17.27
CA VAL A 526 13.40 -15.95 -17.47
C VAL A 526 13.80 -17.23 -16.76
N TYR A 527 14.39 -18.20 -17.49
CA TYR A 527 14.76 -19.51 -16.97
C TYR A 527 16.27 -19.79 -17.03
N PHE A 528 17.03 -18.88 -17.61
CA PHE A 528 18.48 -18.88 -17.67
C PHE A 528 18.98 -17.47 -17.32
N ASP A 529 20.04 -17.40 -16.51
CA ASP A 529 20.60 -16.11 -16.08
C ASP A 529 21.09 -15.27 -17.25
N ASP A 530 20.69 -14.01 -17.28
CA ASP A 530 21.17 -12.96 -18.16
C ASP A 530 21.55 -11.71 -17.35
N LYS A 531 22.48 -11.89 -16.42
CA LYS A 531 22.86 -10.86 -15.43
C LYS A 531 23.44 -9.60 -16.09
N ALA A 532 24.01 -9.73 -17.28
CA ALA A 532 24.53 -8.58 -18.05
C ALA A 532 23.41 -7.61 -18.45
N ASN A 533 22.21 -8.13 -18.70
CA ASN A 533 21.01 -7.36 -19.00
C ASN A 533 20.12 -7.11 -17.78
N GLY A 534 20.54 -7.53 -16.59
CA GLY A 534 19.82 -7.32 -15.34
C GLY A 534 18.68 -8.30 -15.09
N HIS A 535 18.80 -9.52 -15.60
CA HIS A 535 17.79 -10.57 -15.43
C HIS A 535 18.39 -11.83 -14.82
N MET A 536 17.62 -12.54 -14.00
CA MET A 536 18.04 -13.81 -13.40
C MET A 536 16.91 -14.83 -13.38
N ALA A 537 17.30 -16.10 -13.47
CA ALA A 537 16.38 -17.21 -13.32
C ALA A 537 15.94 -17.38 -11.85
N SER A 538 14.78 -18.00 -11.65
CA SER A 538 14.26 -18.30 -10.30
C SER A 538 15.25 -19.16 -9.50
N LEU A 539 15.54 -18.69 -8.27
CA LEU A 539 16.37 -19.43 -7.31
C LEU A 539 15.72 -20.72 -6.81
N ASN A 540 14.42 -20.90 -7.02
CA ASN A 540 13.72 -22.15 -6.69
C ASN A 540 14.19 -23.34 -7.52
N ARG A 541 14.74 -23.06 -8.70
CA ARG A 541 15.26 -24.10 -9.63
C ARG A 541 16.76 -24.33 -9.51
N THR A 542 17.43 -23.54 -8.67
CA THR A 542 18.88 -23.66 -8.41
C THR A 542 19.09 -24.28 -7.03
N PRO A 543 19.87 -25.38 -6.90
CA PRO A 543 20.18 -25.97 -5.60
C PRO A 543 20.82 -24.95 -4.66
N ASP A 544 20.36 -24.95 -3.41
CA ASP A 544 21.00 -24.21 -2.31
C ASP A 544 22.30 -24.96 -1.87
N LYS A 545 23.06 -24.38 -0.95
CA LYS A 545 24.32 -24.95 -0.44
C LYS A 545 24.14 -26.38 0.12
N ASP A 546 22.98 -26.68 0.66
CA ASP A 546 22.59 -28.00 1.17
C ASP A 546 21.97 -28.92 0.09
N GLY A 547 21.94 -28.48 -1.17
CA GLY A 547 21.32 -29.21 -2.27
C GLY A 547 19.79 -29.08 -2.36
N THR A 548 19.16 -28.29 -1.49
CA THR A 548 17.70 -28.12 -1.46
C THR A 548 17.26 -27.26 -2.62
N LEU A 549 16.27 -27.73 -3.38
CA LEU A 549 15.55 -26.97 -4.40
C LEU A 549 14.26 -26.38 -3.83
N ASN A 550 13.68 -25.42 -4.56
CA ASN A 550 12.34 -24.90 -4.29
C ASN A 550 12.22 -24.21 -2.92
N ARG A 551 12.89 -23.07 -2.77
CA ARG A 551 12.96 -22.28 -1.53
C ARG A 551 11.60 -21.85 -1.02
N ILE A 552 10.70 -21.45 -1.92
CA ILE A 552 9.32 -21.09 -1.57
C ILE A 552 8.57 -22.27 -0.93
N ALA A 553 8.79 -23.48 -1.44
CA ALA A 553 8.20 -24.69 -0.87
C ALA A 553 8.78 -25.03 0.50
N ARG A 554 10.07 -24.79 0.73
CA ARG A 554 10.72 -24.95 2.04
C ARG A 554 10.09 -24.02 3.07
N GLY A 555 9.95 -22.75 2.72
CA GLY A 555 9.30 -21.77 3.59
C GLY A 555 7.88 -22.21 3.93
N TRP A 556 7.02 -22.43 2.95
CA TRP A 556 5.64 -22.84 3.21
C TRP A 556 5.51 -24.14 4.01
N THR A 557 6.25 -25.19 3.65
CA THR A 557 6.19 -26.46 4.39
C THR A 557 6.63 -26.33 5.84
N PHE A 558 7.63 -25.50 6.13
CA PHE A 558 8.06 -25.25 7.50
C PHE A 558 6.92 -24.65 8.34
N TYR A 559 6.25 -23.62 7.85
CA TYR A 559 5.16 -22.97 8.60
C TYR A 559 3.87 -23.78 8.58
N ARG A 560 3.54 -24.46 7.48
CA ARG A 560 2.37 -25.34 7.37
C ARG A 560 2.37 -26.46 8.41
N ASP A 561 3.53 -27.09 8.57
CA ASP A 561 3.66 -28.30 9.40
C ASP A 561 3.79 -27.98 10.90
N ARG A 562 3.74 -26.69 11.28
CA ARG A 562 3.80 -26.20 12.66
C ARG A 562 2.53 -25.42 13.01
N PRO A 563 1.54 -26.09 13.67
CA PRO A 563 0.25 -25.46 13.98
C PRO A 563 0.39 -24.22 14.89
N TRP A 564 1.41 -24.21 15.74
CA TRP A 564 1.70 -23.13 16.67
C TRP A 564 2.24 -21.83 16.01
N LEU A 565 2.78 -21.89 14.80
CA LEU A 565 3.13 -20.70 14.02
C LEU A 565 1.88 -20.14 13.36
N LEU A 566 1.67 -18.83 13.43
CA LEU A 566 0.50 -18.18 12.81
C LEU A 566 0.47 -18.34 11.28
N GLY A 567 1.62 -18.52 10.66
CA GLY A 567 1.89 -18.57 9.22
C GLY A 567 3.07 -17.71 8.85
N LEU A 568 3.09 -17.20 7.62
CA LEU A 568 4.21 -16.38 7.13
C LEU A 568 3.74 -15.30 6.16
N CYS A 569 4.59 -14.27 6.00
CA CYS A 569 4.59 -13.35 4.87
C CYS A 569 5.80 -13.63 3.99
N TYR A 570 5.62 -13.74 2.69
CA TYR A 570 6.72 -13.88 1.75
C TYR A 570 7.26 -12.52 1.30
N TRP A 571 8.55 -12.39 1.23
CA TRP A 571 9.25 -11.30 0.60
C TRP A 571 9.41 -11.57 -0.90
N THR A 572 8.60 -11.00 -1.83
CA THR A 572 7.47 -10.09 -1.60
C THR A 572 6.27 -10.45 -2.47
N GLY A 573 5.18 -9.69 -2.35
CA GLY A 573 4.01 -9.86 -3.21
C GLY A 573 4.27 -9.38 -4.64
N PHE A 574 4.71 -8.13 -4.79
CA PHE A 574 5.13 -7.53 -6.06
C PHE A 574 6.63 -7.29 -6.05
N ASP A 575 7.25 -7.33 -7.21
CA ASP A 575 8.52 -6.64 -7.41
C ASP A 575 8.35 -5.15 -7.13
N TYR A 576 9.43 -4.51 -6.75
CA TYR A 576 9.46 -3.08 -6.46
C TYR A 576 10.75 -2.47 -7.01
N ARG A 577 10.77 -1.17 -7.18
CA ARG A 577 11.97 -0.44 -7.58
C ARG A 577 12.94 -0.32 -6.40
N GLY A 578 14.22 -0.26 -6.70
CA GLY A 578 15.28 -0.34 -5.69
C GLY A 578 15.63 -1.78 -5.31
N GLU A 579 16.67 -1.92 -4.51
CA GLU A 579 17.15 -3.20 -3.98
C GLU A 579 17.27 -4.34 -5.02
N PRO A 580 18.02 -4.15 -6.10
CA PRO A 580 18.11 -5.12 -7.20
C PRO A 580 18.91 -6.38 -6.84
N ASN A 581 19.27 -6.58 -5.56
CA ASN A 581 20.09 -7.69 -5.08
C ASN A 581 19.57 -9.07 -5.52
N PRO A 582 20.44 -10.00 -5.93
CA PRO A 582 21.92 -9.94 -6.00
C PRO A 582 22.47 -9.27 -7.25
N LEU A 583 21.61 -8.71 -8.10
CA LEU A 583 22.00 -7.97 -9.28
C LEU A 583 22.45 -6.55 -8.93
N VAL A 584 23.03 -5.89 -9.91
CA VAL A 584 23.40 -4.48 -9.87
C VAL A 584 22.95 -3.81 -11.16
N PHE A 585 23.16 -2.49 -11.31
CA PHE A 585 22.87 -1.86 -12.58
C PHE A 585 23.36 -2.71 -13.77
N PRO A 586 22.53 -2.99 -14.78
CA PRO A 586 21.32 -2.28 -15.20
C PRO A 586 20.00 -2.67 -14.54
N ALA A 587 19.95 -3.67 -13.66
CA ALA A 587 18.77 -3.92 -12.87
C ALA A 587 18.48 -2.72 -11.93
N THR A 588 17.26 -2.23 -11.94
CA THR A 588 16.84 -1.05 -11.15
C THR A 588 15.76 -1.38 -10.14
N GLY A 589 15.24 -2.59 -10.18
CA GLY A 589 14.23 -3.12 -9.28
C GLY A 589 14.59 -4.51 -8.76
N SER A 590 13.89 -4.91 -7.71
CA SER A 590 13.97 -6.24 -7.11
C SER A 590 13.32 -7.29 -8.02
N GLU A 591 13.64 -8.55 -7.75
CA GLU A 591 13.02 -9.70 -8.40
C GLU A 591 12.43 -10.69 -7.37
N PHE A 592 12.12 -10.18 -6.17
CA PHE A 592 11.63 -10.98 -5.06
C PHE A 592 10.13 -11.29 -5.14
N GLY A 593 9.35 -10.47 -5.86
CA GLY A 593 7.90 -10.59 -5.94
C GLY A 593 7.41 -11.92 -6.53
N ILE A 594 6.26 -12.41 -6.07
CA ILE A 594 5.51 -13.47 -6.77
C ILE A 594 4.82 -12.94 -8.03
N LEU A 595 4.58 -11.64 -8.07
CA LEU A 595 4.15 -10.87 -9.23
C LEU A 595 5.29 -9.93 -9.63
N ASP A 596 5.42 -9.62 -10.91
CA ASP A 596 6.37 -8.61 -11.35
C ASP A 596 5.93 -7.19 -10.93
N TYR A 597 6.73 -6.18 -11.25
CA TYR A 597 6.49 -4.80 -10.88
C TYR A 597 5.13 -4.25 -11.38
N ALA A 598 4.65 -4.71 -12.54
CA ALA A 598 3.36 -4.34 -13.11
C ALA A 598 2.19 -5.24 -12.66
N GLY A 599 2.46 -6.30 -11.90
CA GLY A 599 1.46 -7.22 -11.35
C GLY A 599 1.19 -8.46 -12.20
N PHE A 600 2.01 -8.77 -13.19
CA PHE A 600 1.90 -10.03 -13.94
C PHE A 600 2.51 -11.18 -13.13
N PRO A 601 1.83 -12.35 -13.10
CA PRO A 601 2.26 -13.45 -12.26
C PRO A 601 3.56 -14.09 -12.75
N LYS A 602 4.43 -14.41 -11.79
CA LYS A 602 5.55 -15.33 -11.95
C LYS A 602 5.13 -16.75 -11.62
N ASP A 603 5.97 -17.72 -11.86
CA ASP A 603 5.66 -19.14 -11.59
C ASP A 603 5.33 -19.38 -10.11
N GLU A 604 5.97 -18.66 -9.21
CA GLU A 604 5.79 -18.74 -7.75
C GLU A 604 4.38 -18.36 -7.29
N ALA A 605 3.70 -17.45 -8.00
CA ALA A 605 2.29 -17.13 -7.72
C ALA A 605 1.40 -18.37 -7.90
N PHE A 606 1.64 -19.16 -8.94
CA PHE A 606 0.89 -20.40 -9.18
C PHE A 606 1.27 -21.52 -8.21
N TYR A 607 2.53 -21.53 -7.71
CA TYR A 607 2.89 -22.40 -6.61
C TYR A 607 2.03 -22.09 -5.39
N LEU A 608 2.00 -20.83 -4.93
CA LEU A 608 1.19 -20.42 -3.77
C LEU A 608 -0.30 -20.68 -4.01
N GLN A 609 -0.81 -20.37 -5.19
CA GLN A 609 -2.20 -20.68 -5.54
C GLN A 609 -2.51 -22.17 -5.37
N SER A 610 -1.57 -23.06 -5.73
CA SER A 610 -1.74 -24.49 -5.57
C SER A 610 -1.75 -24.96 -4.10
N GLN A 611 -1.17 -24.16 -3.19
CA GLN A 611 -1.09 -24.48 -1.77
C GLN A 611 -2.19 -23.80 -0.94
N TRP A 612 -2.69 -22.66 -1.40
CA TRP A 612 -3.52 -21.75 -0.60
C TRP A 612 -4.96 -21.60 -1.11
N THR A 613 -5.31 -22.30 -2.21
CA THR A 613 -6.68 -22.27 -2.74
C THR A 613 -7.21 -23.67 -3.02
N ASP A 614 -8.53 -23.82 -3.00
CA ASP A 614 -9.23 -25.05 -3.38
C ASP A 614 -9.51 -25.15 -4.88
N GLN A 615 -9.26 -24.06 -5.63
CA GLN A 615 -9.43 -24.04 -7.08
C GLN A 615 -8.43 -24.99 -7.74
N PRO A 616 -8.85 -25.77 -8.76
CA PRO A 616 -7.91 -26.65 -9.45
C PRO A 616 -6.76 -25.87 -10.11
N VAL A 617 -5.54 -26.09 -9.66
CA VAL A 617 -4.33 -25.48 -10.18
C VAL A 617 -3.50 -26.50 -10.95
N LEU A 618 -3.05 -26.13 -12.15
CA LEU A 618 -2.18 -26.94 -13.00
C LEU A 618 -1.34 -25.98 -13.83
N HIS A 619 -0.14 -25.66 -13.37
CA HIS A 619 0.77 -24.71 -14.00
C HIS A 619 2.06 -25.40 -14.44
N ILE A 620 2.41 -25.23 -15.70
CA ILE A 620 3.61 -25.83 -16.36
C ILE A 620 4.69 -24.77 -16.44
N LEU A 621 5.89 -25.09 -15.99
CA LEU A 621 7.09 -24.27 -16.17
C LEU A 621 8.29 -25.14 -16.61
N PRO A 622 9.19 -24.60 -17.39
CA PRO A 622 9.20 -23.29 -18.06
C PRO A 622 8.14 -23.19 -19.18
N HIS A 623 7.92 -21.98 -19.71
CA HIS A 623 7.26 -21.84 -21.01
C HIS A 623 8.09 -22.59 -22.10
N TRP A 624 7.46 -22.87 -23.26
CA TRP A 624 8.11 -23.75 -24.24
C TRP A 624 8.67 -22.98 -25.45
N ASN A 625 9.19 -21.74 -25.21
CA ASN A 625 9.97 -20.93 -26.13
C ASN A 625 11.39 -20.78 -25.59
N LEU A 626 12.23 -21.82 -25.72
CA LEU A 626 13.60 -21.87 -25.20
C LEU A 626 14.57 -21.93 -26.38
N GLU A 627 14.56 -20.89 -27.20
CA GLU A 627 15.42 -20.77 -28.37
C GLU A 627 16.92 -20.90 -27.98
N GLY A 628 17.68 -21.69 -28.71
CA GLY A 628 19.09 -21.93 -28.43
C GLY A 628 19.38 -23.11 -27.48
N HIS A 629 18.34 -23.72 -26.90
CA HIS A 629 18.47 -24.88 -26.01
C HIS A 629 17.98 -26.18 -26.63
N GLU A 630 17.84 -26.24 -27.98
CA GLU A 630 17.39 -27.41 -28.69
C GLU A 630 18.35 -28.60 -28.47
N GLY A 631 17.78 -29.73 -28.03
CA GLY A 631 18.52 -30.94 -27.70
C GLY A 631 18.99 -31.05 -26.25
N GLU A 632 18.89 -29.98 -25.47
CA GLU A 632 19.18 -30.03 -24.04
C GLU A 632 18.05 -30.72 -23.25
N THR A 633 18.38 -31.33 -22.13
CA THR A 633 17.36 -31.86 -21.20
C THR A 633 16.87 -30.77 -20.29
N ILE A 634 15.60 -30.45 -20.43
CA ILE A 634 14.91 -29.47 -19.58
C ILE A 634 14.09 -30.23 -18.52
N ASP A 635 14.23 -29.87 -17.28
CA ASP A 635 13.36 -30.37 -16.19
C ASP A 635 12.07 -29.54 -16.17
N ILE A 636 10.97 -30.15 -16.62
CA ILE A 636 9.66 -29.52 -16.64
C ILE A 636 9.01 -29.72 -15.27
N TRP A 637 8.69 -28.63 -14.59
CA TRP A 637 7.95 -28.67 -13.35
C TRP A 637 6.47 -28.41 -13.58
N VAL A 638 5.64 -29.03 -12.75
CA VAL A 638 4.21 -28.75 -12.71
C VAL A 638 3.79 -28.48 -11.27
N TYR A 639 3.24 -27.29 -11.03
CA TYR A 639 2.59 -26.94 -9.78
C TYR A 639 1.12 -27.34 -9.82
N SER A 640 0.65 -28.10 -8.81
CA SER A 640 -0.71 -28.62 -8.79
C SER A 640 -1.18 -28.92 -7.36
N ASN A 641 -2.48 -28.76 -7.12
CA ASN A 641 -3.20 -29.22 -5.93
C ASN A 641 -4.12 -30.43 -6.20
N MET A 642 -3.86 -31.13 -7.30
CA MET A 642 -4.54 -32.38 -7.64
C MET A 642 -3.77 -33.60 -7.12
N ASP A 643 -4.35 -34.82 -7.21
CA ASP A 643 -3.70 -36.02 -6.68
C ASP A 643 -2.55 -36.51 -7.55
N GLU A 644 -2.70 -36.37 -8.88
CA GLU A 644 -1.72 -36.84 -9.86
C GLU A 644 -1.68 -35.93 -11.09
N VAL A 645 -0.52 -35.88 -11.73
CA VAL A 645 -0.27 -35.15 -12.98
C VAL A 645 0.31 -36.13 -14.02
N GLU A 646 -0.26 -36.10 -15.23
CA GLU A 646 0.27 -36.78 -16.43
C GLU A 646 0.83 -35.71 -17.39
N LEU A 647 2.03 -35.96 -17.91
CA LEU A 647 2.68 -35.01 -18.84
C LEU A 647 2.92 -35.64 -20.21
N ASN A 648 2.61 -34.88 -21.25
CA ASN A 648 2.89 -35.22 -22.65
C ASN A 648 3.71 -34.11 -23.29
N VAL A 649 4.81 -34.47 -23.97
CA VAL A 649 5.66 -33.53 -24.73
C VAL A 649 5.71 -33.98 -26.18
N ASN A 650 5.25 -33.14 -27.10
CA ASN A 650 5.24 -33.39 -28.54
C ASN A 650 4.60 -34.76 -28.92
N GLY A 651 3.52 -35.15 -28.27
CA GLY A 651 2.83 -36.42 -28.49
C GLY A 651 3.40 -37.60 -27.69
N ARG A 652 4.58 -37.45 -27.07
CA ARG A 652 5.18 -38.49 -26.22
C ARG A 652 4.67 -38.36 -24.79
N ASN A 653 4.00 -39.38 -24.28
CA ASN A 653 3.60 -39.45 -22.87
C ASN A 653 4.82 -39.79 -21.98
N LEU A 654 5.08 -38.93 -20.99
CA LEU A 654 6.17 -39.07 -20.02
C LEU A 654 5.71 -39.82 -18.74
N GLY A 655 4.44 -40.22 -18.72
CA GLY A 655 3.85 -40.94 -17.60
C GLY A 655 3.06 -40.06 -16.67
N ARG A 656 2.52 -40.67 -15.64
CA ARG A 656 1.68 -40.09 -14.59
C ARG A 656 2.38 -40.20 -13.24
N LYS A 657 2.45 -39.09 -12.51
CA LYS A 657 3.11 -39.01 -11.21
C LYS A 657 2.19 -38.43 -10.15
N LYS A 658 2.36 -38.91 -8.91
CA LYS A 658 1.64 -38.37 -7.74
C LYS A 658 2.13 -36.98 -7.41
N VAL A 659 1.22 -36.11 -6.96
CA VAL A 659 1.53 -34.81 -6.38
C VAL A 659 1.80 -34.99 -4.89
N THR A 660 2.97 -34.57 -4.43
CA THR A 660 3.26 -34.48 -3.00
C THR A 660 2.88 -33.08 -2.50
N PRO A 661 2.06 -32.98 -1.45
CA PRO A 661 1.71 -31.67 -0.90
C PRO A 661 2.94 -30.82 -0.56
N GLY A 662 2.96 -29.58 -1.02
CA GLY A 662 4.08 -28.66 -0.81
C GLY A 662 5.22 -28.82 -1.83
N GLN A 663 5.14 -29.77 -2.75
CA GLN A 663 6.19 -30.02 -3.76
C GLN A 663 5.67 -29.79 -5.19
N HIS A 664 6.60 -29.61 -6.10
CA HIS A 664 6.32 -29.68 -7.54
C HIS A 664 6.40 -31.11 -8.05
N VAL A 665 5.86 -31.35 -9.25
CA VAL A 665 6.06 -32.61 -9.99
C VAL A 665 7.02 -32.35 -11.14
N SER A 666 8.13 -33.10 -11.21
CA SER A 666 9.20 -32.93 -12.18
C SER A 666 9.17 -33.98 -13.29
N PHE A 667 9.40 -33.59 -14.54
CA PHE A 667 9.48 -34.46 -15.72
C PHE A 667 10.62 -34.00 -16.63
N PRO A 668 11.76 -34.70 -16.66
CA PRO A 668 12.84 -34.38 -17.59
C PRO A 668 12.44 -34.70 -19.04
N ALA A 669 12.69 -33.79 -19.96
CA ALA A 669 12.46 -33.97 -21.38
C ALA A 669 13.50 -33.24 -22.22
N VAL A 670 13.89 -33.86 -23.35
CA VAL A 670 14.75 -33.18 -24.33
C VAL A 670 13.93 -32.10 -25.00
N TYR A 671 14.43 -30.86 -24.93
CA TYR A 671 13.76 -29.72 -25.56
C TYR A 671 13.79 -29.83 -27.09
N LYS A 672 12.60 -29.69 -27.63
CA LYS A 672 12.35 -29.40 -29.05
C LYS A 672 11.13 -28.48 -29.12
N PRO A 673 11.11 -27.47 -29.99
CA PRO A 673 9.91 -26.66 -30.21
C PRO A 673 8.69 -27.54 -30.44
N GLY A 674 7.53 -27.10 -29.87
CA GLY A 674 6.29 -27.86 -29.97
C GLY A 674 5.35 -27.64 -28.79
N LYS A 675 4.76 -28.71 -28.25
CA LYS A 675 3.67 -28.63 -27.30
C LYS A 675 3.90 -29.48 -26.07
N VAL A 676 3.75 -28.89 -24.90
CA VAL A 676 3.68 -29.58 -23.60
C VAL A 676 2.26 -29.53 -23.08
N THR A 677 1.72 -30.67 -22.70
CA THR A 677 0.37 -30.80 -22.15
C THR A 677 0.43 -31.54 -20.83
N ALA A 678 -0.05 -30.89 -19.76
CA ALA A 678 -0.30 -31.52 -18.48
C ALA A 678 -1.77 -31.82 -18.30
N LYS A 679 -2.08 -32.99 -17.72
CA LYS A 679 -3.43 -33.36 -17.26
C LYS A 679 -3.39 -33.64 -15.78
N GLY A 680 -4.22 -32.94 -15.02
CA GLY A 680 -4.36 -33.14 -13.58
C GLY A 680 -5.55 -34.00 -13.25
N TYR A 681 -5.37 -34.89 -12.27
CA TYR A 681 -6.38 -35.87 -11.86
C TYR A 681 -6.70 -35.76 -10.37
N LYS A 682 -7.99 -35.86 -10.03
CA LYS A 682 -8.47 -35.95 -8.64
C LYS A 682 -9.39 -37.14 -8.52
N ASN A 683 -9.13 -38.02 -7.54
CA ASN A 683 -9.86 -39.27 -7.37
C ASN A 683 -9.87 -40.13 -8.65
N GLY A 684 -8.75 -40.21 -9.36
CA GLY A 684 -8.57 -40.97 -10.59
C GLY A 684 -9.21 -40.35 -11.84
N LYS A 685 -9.98 -39.25 -11.72
CA LYS A 685 -10.67 -38.60 -12.85
C LYS A 685 -9.89 -37.35 -13.32
N PRO A 686 -9.84 -37.09 -14.63
CA PRO A 686 -9.24 -35.86 -15.14
C PRO A 686 -10.09 -34.65 -14.72
N VAL A 687 -9.43 -33.59 -14.18
CA VAL A 687 -10.09 -32.36 -13.70
C VAL A 687 -9.69 -31.15 -14.53
N LYS A 688 -8.41 -31.03 -14.87
CA LYS A 688 -7.87 -29.85 -15.59
C LYS A 688 -6.83 -30.30 -16.60
N THR A 689 -6.77 -29.59 -17.71
CA THR A 689 -5.70 -29.69 -18.71
C THR A 689 -5.06 -28.33 -18.87
N SER A 690 -3.72 -28.27 -18.84
CA SER A 690 -2.91 -27.09 -19.12
C SER A 690 -1.99 -27.37 -20.31
N VAL A 691 -1.78 -26.35 -21.10
CA VAL A 691 -0.94 -26.43 -22.32
C VAL A 691 0.01 -25.24 -22.35
N THR A 692 1.29 -25.53 -22.58
CA THR A 692 2.26 -24.54 -23.05
C THR A 692 2.79 -25.00 -24.42
N GLU A 693 2.90 -24.07 -25.37
CA GLU A 693 3.27 -24.40 -26.75
C GLU A 693 4.18 -23.33 -27.30
N THR A 694 5.22 -23.75 -28.02
CA THR A 694 6.11 -22.82 -28.71
C THR A 694 5.31 -21.93 -29.65
N SER A 695 5.32 -20.65 -29.41
CA SER A 695 4.67 -19.62 -30.22
C SER A 695 5.60 -19.09 -31.33
N GLY A 696 5.01 -18.50 -32.34
CA GLY A 696 5.73 -17.66 -33.31
C GLY A 696 5.84 -16.21 -32.80
N PRO A 697 6.29 -15.29 -33.67
CA PRO A 697 6.32 -13.86 -33.40
C PRO A 697 4.96 -13.33 -32.98
N ALA A 698 4.95 -12.28 -32.16
CA ALA A 698 3.70 -11.61 -31.78
C ALA A 698 3.05 -10.90 -32.97
N GLU A 699 1.77 -11.14 -33.19
CA GLU A 699 0.98 -10.53 -34.28
C GLU A 699 -0.38 -10.01 -33.80
N LYS A 700 -0.80 -10.33 -32.54
CA LYS A 700 -2.09 -9.98 -31.98
C LYS A 700 -1.93 -9.48 -30.54
N LEU A 701 -2.86 -8.63 -30.15
CA LEU A 701 -3.01 -8.16 -28.78
C LEU A 701 -4.28 -8.74 -28.14
N ASP A 702 -4.17 -9.11 -26.90
CA ASP A 702 -5.27 -9.40 -26.00
C ASP A 702 -5.25 -8.27 -24.95
N ILE A 703 -6.29 -7.43 -24.95
CA ILE A 703 -6.37 -6.21 -24.14
C ILE A 703 -7.48 -6.42 -23.12
N GLU A 704 -7.13 -6.30 -21.84
CA GLU A 704 -8.04 -6.50 -20.71
C GLU A 704 -8.04 -5.27 -19.81
N THR A 705 -9.22 -4.76 -19.44
CA THR A 705 -9.35 -3.84 -18.30
C THR A 705 -9.33 -4.68 -17.02
N ALA A 706 -8.17 -4.80 -16.41
CA ALA A 706 -7.96 -5.61 -15.20
C ALA A 706 -8.67 -5.00 -13.98
N HIS A 707 -8.75 -3.66 -13.92
CA HIS A 707 -9.50 -2.94 -12.89
C HIS A 707 -9.94 -1.56 -13.39
N GLU A 708 -11.10 -1.11 -12.90
CA GLU A 708 -11.62 0.23 -13.13
C GLU A 708 -12.25 0.77 -11.84
N GLN A 709 -11.87 1.99 -11.47
CA GLN A 709 -12.41 2.70 -10.31
C GLN A 709 -12.18 4.20 -10.47
N ASP A 710 -13.19 5.03 -10.14
CA ASP A 710 -13.12 6.49 -10.12
C ASP A 710 -12.59 7.10 -11.43
N GLY A 711 -12.96 6.49 -12.57
CA GLY A 711 -12.53 6.91 -13.90
C GLY A 711 -11.10 6.55 -14.26
N ILE A 712 -10.39 5.77 -13.40
CA ILE A 712 -9.05 5.23 -13.67
C ILE A 712 -9.18 3.76 -14.06
N ARG A 713 -8.55 3.40 -15.18
CA ARG A 713 -8.52 2.03 -15.71
C ARG A 713 -7.10 1.50 -15.76
N ILE A 714 -6.92 0.29 -15.26
CA ILE A 714 -5.69 -0.48 -15.36
C ILE A 714 -5.87 -1.48 -16.48
N ILE A 715 -5.09 -1.34 -17.53
CA ILE A 715 -5.22 -2.06 -18.78
C ILE A 715 -4.03 -2.96 -18.96
N ASN A 716 -4.26 -4.26 -18.93
CA ASN A 716 -3.25 -5.28 -19.20
C ASN A 716 -3.28 -5.65 -20.68
N VAL A 717 -2.09 -5.77 -21.27
CA VAL A 717 -1.91 -6.18 -22.66
C VAL A 717 -1.07 -7.45 -22.68
N THR A 718 -1.58 -8.47 -23.38
CA THR A 718 -0.90 -9.74 -23.60
C THR A 718 -0.64 -9.94 -25.09
N LEU A 719 0.62 -10.22 -25.46
CA LEU A 719 1.02 -10.45 -26.84
C LEU A 719 0.80 -11.92 -27.22
N ARG A 720 0.20 -12.10 -28.39
CA ARG A 720 -0.09 -13.43 -28.95
C ARG A 720 0.42 -13.55 -30.38
N ASP A 721 0.77 -14.75 -30.77
CA ASP A 721 1.16 -15.04 -32.14
C ASP A 721 -0.10 -15.09 -33.08
N ARG A 722 0.14 -15.33 -34.36
CA ARG A 722 -0.91 -15.44 -35.37
C ARG A 722 -1.98 -16.48 -35.02
N LYS A 723 -1.60 -17.58 -34.33
CA LYS A 723 -2.52 -18.64 -33.92
C LYS A 723 -3.23 -18.34 -32.61
N GLY A 724 -2.96 -17.21 -31.97
CA GLY A 724 -3.52 -16.83 -30.69
C GLY A 724 -2.81 -17.45 -29.47
N ARG A 725 -1.63 -18.05 -29.64
CA ARG A 725 -0.81 -18.57 -28.54
C ARG A 725 -0.09 -17.42 -27.87
N PHE A 726 0.08 -17.50 -26.57
CA PHE A 726 0.89 -16.55 -25.80
C PHE A 726 2.34 -16.53 -26.34
N ALA A 727 2.89 -15.33 -26.49
CA ALA A 727 4.25 -15.10 -26.97
C ALA A 727 5.17 -14.69 -25.80
N PRO A 728 5.72 -15.65 -25.01
CA PRO A 728 6.36 -15.41 -23.72
C PRO A 728 7.72 -14.73 -23.79
N THR A 729 8.28 -14.53 -24.97
CA THR A 729 9.56 -13.86 -25.22
C THR A 729 9.41 -12.58 -26.04
N ALA A 730 8.15 -12.16 -26.31
CA ALA A 730 7.91 -10.99 -27.13
C ALA A 730 8.16 -9.69 -26.36
N CYS A 731 8.95 -8.80 -26.97
CA CYS A 731 9.30 -7.47 -26.44
C CYS A 731 8.96 -6.36 -27.45
N ASN A 732 7.93 -6.55 -28.28
CA ASN A 732 7.53 -5.59 -29.30
C ASN A 732 7.06 -4.27 -28.65
N PRO A 733 7.33 -3.12 -29.29
CA PRO A 733 6.74 -1.86 -28.91
C PRO A 733 5.21 -1.88 -29.06
N LEU A 734 4.54 -1.24 -28.12
CA LEU A 734 3.10 -1.04 -28.09
C LEU A 734 2.82 0.46 -27.98
N THR A 735 1.96 0.98 -28.86
CA THR A 735 1.56 2.38 -28.82
C THR A 735 0.09 2.48 -28.36
N ILE A 736 -0.12 3.14 -27.21
CA ILE A 736 -1.46 3.56 -26.78
C ILE A 736 -1.79 4.89 -27.43
N HIS A 737 -2.97 4.99 -28.02
CA HIS A 737 -3.54 6.22 -28.58
C HIS A 737 -4.61 6.76 -27.63
N LEU A 738 -4.42 7.98 -27.16
CA LEU A 738 -5.27 8.64 -26.19
C LEU A 738 -6.31 9.53 -26.91
N SER A 739 -7.57 9.36 -26.57
CA SER A 739 -8.67 10.22 -27.06
C SER A 739 -8.77 11.49 -26.20
N GLU A 740 -9.48 12.50 -26.70
CA GLU A 740 -9.80 13.71 -25.93
C GLU A 740 -10.43 13.35 -24.57
N GLY A 741 -9.93 13.93 -23.49
CA GLY A 741 -10.35 13.64 -22.11
C GLY A 741 -9.71 12.40 -21.49
N GLN A 742 -8.79 11.72 -22.17
CA GLN A 742 -7.98 10.65 -21.61
C GLN A 742 -6.58 11.15 -21.25
N THR A 743 -6.05 10.67 -20.15
CA THR A 743 -4.68 10.96 -19.69
C THR A 743 -3.99 9.66 -19.29
N LEU A 744 -2.77 9.44 -19.76
CA LEU A 744 -1.92 8.35 -19.30
C LEU A 744 -1.27 8.74 -17.97
N LEU A 745 -1.62 8.03 -16.91
CA LEU A 745 -1.06 8.23 -15.56
C LEU A 745 0.20 7.42 -15.33
N GLY A 746 0.36 6.30 -16.04
CA GLY A 746 1.51 5.42 -15.90
C GLY A 746 1.48 4.27 -16.88
N SER A 747 2.63 3.64 -17.06
CA SER A 747 2.79 2.43 -17.84
C SER A 747 3.98 1.62 -17.37
N GLY A 748 3.97 0.31 -17.60
CA GLY A 748 5.07 -0.57 -17.28
C GLY A 748 4.93 -1.93 -17.92
N ASN A 749 6.01 -2.69 -17.92
CA ASN A 749 6.07 -4.02 -18.54
C ASN A 749 6.57 -5.12 -17.59
N GLY A 750 6.93 -4.76 -16.37
CA GLY A 750 7.44 -5.68 -15.35
C GLY A 750 8.91 -6.10 -15.51
N ASP A 751 9.66 -5.46 -16.42
CA ASP A 751 11.10 -5.67 -16.56
C ASP A 751 11.87 -4.96 -15.44
N PRO A 752 12.61 -5.67 -14.57
CA PRO A 752 13.40 -5.06 -13.50
C PRO A 752 14.54 -4.17 -14.00
N ALA A 753 14.95 -4.34 -15.25
CA ALA A 753 15.96 -3.52 -15.92
C ALA A 753 15.37 -2.39 -16.78
N PHE A 754 14.06 -2.15 -16.70
CA PHE A 754 13.38 -1.12 -17.46
C PHE A 754 13.79 0.29 -17.05
N ARG A 755 14.25 1.11 -18.01
CA ARG A 755 14.83 2.44 -17.77
C ARG A 755 14.33 3.49 -18.76
N ILE A 756 13.20 3.24 -19.39
CA ILE A 756 12.52 4.18 -20.29
C ILE A 756 11.47 4.96 -19.49
N LYS A 757 11.02 6.10 -20.03
CA LYS A 757 9.90 6.87 -19.46
C LYS A 757 8.68 5.97 -19.26
N GLU A 758 8.09 6.05 -18.08
CA GLU A 758 6.90 5.27 -17.69
C GLU A 758 5.60 6.08 -17.84
N ARG A 759 5.70 7.40 -18.02
CA ARG A 759 4.57 8.32 -18.21
C ARG A 759 5.01 9.58 -18.98
N PRO A 760 4.08 10.37 -19.53
CA PRO A 760 4.38 11.71 -20.03
C PRO A 760 4.97 12.60 -18.93
N ALA A 761 5.79 13.60 -19.30
CA ALA A 761 6.28 14.55 -18.31
C ALA A 761 5.12 15.40 -17.72
N PRO A 762 5.27 15.95 -16.50
CA PRO A 762 4.27 16.81 -15.91
C PRO A 762 3.82 17.95 -16.85
N GLY A 763 2.50 18.03 -17.08
CA GLY A 763 1.90 19.00 -18.02
C GLY A 763 1.92 18.61 -19.50
N GLU A 764 2.52 17.46 -19.85
CA GLU A 764 2.43 16.90 -21.20
C GLU A 764 1.16 16.05 -21.34
N HIS A 765 0.42 16.22 -22.42
CA HIS A 765 -0.77 15.43 -22.77
C HIS A 765 -0.63 14.94 -24.22
N PRO A 766 0.25 13.95 -24.48
CA PRO A 766 0.45 13.45 -25.82
C PRO A 766 -0.77 12.65 -26.30
N ASP A 767 -1.04 12.70 -27.61
CA ASP A 767 -2.09 11.88 -28.24
C ASP A 767 -1.71 10.39 -28.30
N ALA A 768 -0.44 10.06 -28.12
CA ALA A 768 0.06 8.70 -28.15
C ALA A 768 1.30 8.53 -27.26
N PHE A 769 1.47 7.32 -26.70
CA PHE A 769 2.63 6.97 -25.90
C PHE A 769 3.06 5.53 -26.22
N THR A 770 4.37 5.32 -26.37
CA THR A 770 4.92 4.01 -26.76
C THR A 770 5.73 3.38 -25.62
N LEU A 771 5.44 2.11 -25.33
CA LEU A 771 6.10 1.28 -24.34
C LEU A 771 6.46 -0.08 -24.95
N PRO A 772 7.69 -0.61 -24.82
CA PRO A 772 7.97 -1.98 -25.20
C PRO A 772 7.30 -2.96 -24.22
N ALA A 773 6.74 -4.04 -24.72
CA ALA A 773 6.36 -5.18 -23.90
C ALA A 773 7.61 -5.86 -23.33
N PHE A 774 7.46 -6.60 -22.26
CA PHE A 774 8.48 -7.49 -21.72
C PHE A 774 7.89 -8.88 -21.49
N ASN A 775 8.54 -9.87 -22.10
CA ASN A 775 8.11 -11.27 -22.04
C ASN A 775 6.58 -11.43 -22.23
N GLY A 776 6.08 -10.76 -23.29
CA GLY A 776 4.70 -10.88 -23.77
C GLY A 776 3.67 -10.02 -23.03
N HIS A 777 4.06 -9.14 -22.13
CA HIS A 777 3.12 -8.31 -21.37
C HIS A 777 3.52 -6.83 -21.30
N ALA A 778 2.51 -5.98 -21.15
CA ALA A 778 2.62 -4.57 -20.79
C ALA A 778 1.35 -4.09 -20.07
N GLN A 779 1.45 -3.00 -19.34
CA GLN A 779 0.33 -2.38 -18.61
C GLN A 779 0.28 -0.89 -18.86
N PHE A 780 -0.94 -0.34 -18.94
CA PHE A 780 -1.21 1.10 -19.02
C PHE A 780 -2.24 1.49 -17.98
N ILE A 781 -2.03 2.63 -17.33
CA ILE A 781 -2.96 3.23 -16.35
C ILE A 781 -3.52 4.50 -16.99
N VAL A 782 -4.81 4.51 -17.27
CA VAL A 782 -5.48 5.59 -18.01
C VAL A 782 -6.61 6.19 -17.18
N LYS A 783 -6.58 7.51 -17.02
CA LYS A 783 -7.69 8.30 -16.47
C LYS A 783 -8.59 8.78 -17.63
N GLY A 784 -9.89 8.70 -17.46
CA GLY A 784 -10.90 9.14 -18.44
C GLY A 784 -11.70 7.99 -19.04
N SER A 785 -12.81 8.35 -19.69
CA SER A 785 -13.76 7.42 -20.33
C SER A 785 -13.45 7.20 -21.81
N GLY A 786 -14.21 6.29 -22.45
CA GLY A 786 -14.10 5.99 -23.88
C GLY A 786 -13.20 4.80 -24.21
N PRO A 787 -13.14 4.37 -25.47
CA PRO A 787 -12.38 3.21 -25.90
C PRO A 787 -10.88 3.46 -25.75
N VAL A 788 -10.16 2.40 -25.41
CA VAL A 788 -8.70 2.39 -25.42
C VAL A 788 -8.23 1.74 -26.72
N ASN A 789 -7.38 2.44 -27.44
CA ASN A 789 -6.80 1.96 -28.69
C ASN A 789 -5.29 1.72 -28.48
N ILE A 790 -4.85 0.44 -28.59
CA ILE A 790 -3.45 0.06 -28.46
C ILE A 790 -3.07 -0.68 -29.74
N THR A 791 -1.96 -0.29 -30.34
CA THR A 791 -1.41 -0.91 -31.55
C THR A 791 -0.11 -1.64 -31.23
N LEU A 792 0.09 -2.73 -31.95
CA LEU A 792 1.36 -3.47 -31.96
C LEU A 792 2.23 -2.89 -33.07
N ASP A 793 3.35 -2.31 -32.70
CA ASP A 793 4.29 -1.77 -33.67
C ASP A 793 5.21 -2.89 -34.21
N LYS A 794 5.52 -2.83 -35.50
CA LYS A 794 6.27 -3.88 -36.18
C LYS A 794 7.76 -3.70 -36.06
#